data_3aa31f5024aa088f03f763c094f1c274
#
_entry.id   3aa31f5024aa088f03f763c094f1c274
#
_cell.length_a   1.000
_cell.length_b   1.000
_cell.length_c   1.000
_cell.angle_alpha   90.00
_cell.angle_beta   90.00
_cell.angle_gamma   90.00
#
_symmetry.space_group_name_H-M   'P 1'
#
loop_
_entity.id
_entity.type
_entity.pdbx_description
1 polymer ?
#
loop_
_entity_poly.entity_id
_entity_poly.type
_entity_poly.pdbx_seq_one_letter_code
_entity_poly.pdbx_strand_id
1 'polypeptide(L)'
;MKSIKELCELRDGALEVRVGEQIENLEEDIRGTDGRAFFAGTYVTRGLEELVRKAVARLAGQSSCAGVVLKQALGGGKTHLMKCAALLAADPELRREVMPGVPHINDFGAARVAAFNGRNRPPGFFWGEIARQLGLPNAFTTLEAPDSGAWKNLFRRAGGPLLVMLDEMPPYFEYYATQPSGNGTVADIISNAYTNMLVAARETGQAFMIVSTLEGAHARGSRFMNHALRDAVNDGERRMLDSVTPVELEGNEIYGILRRRLFRSLPPEEVIAGVAEDFRRSLEEGVKAGVLDAAALQDADSIRQTYPFHPSFSKIAALFKDNEGFQQTRGLLELASRLLKSIWQGSSGDACLAGAQHFDPSLADVRDKFRDIARLDGALARDIWNEQGDAFAQELDRRNGHACATRAAMMLMMSSLAENAGAETVRGLAPRELFRYVTAPGAAVAPFREALEELRGRAWYLHEEDGRLYFDRNENLTSKLASYARNAPAARIRELLRERLLETFAPAEKLAYASVLCFEAPDRVRAALARERVLYIAMPGDAPTPEACMRALGDFPEKNNLLLLYGSRGMGNLDEAARRVYAARRAAQTMGNGHPQYAELQERLNNDEHSWNAAVLATFDSLHYFHGSRFTVKKLDTSGKDNGEIRVR
;
A
#
# COMPACT_ATOMS: atom_id res chain seq x y z
N MET A 1 -27.27 -9.72 9.94
CA MET A 1 -27.39 -8.34 9.38
C MET A 1 -27.42 -8.43 7.86
N LYS A 2 -28.12 -7.53 7.16
CA LYS A 2 -28.10 -7.51 5.70
C LYS A 2 -26.79 -6.88 5.19
N SER A 3 -26.25 -7.44 4.12
CA SER A 3 -25.05 -6.92 3.47
C SER A 3 -25.32 -5.66 2.65
N ILE A 4 -24.27 -4.90 2.32
CA ILE A 4 -24.43 -3.73 1.43
C ILE A 4 -24.91 -4.15 0.02
N LYS A 5 -24.58 -5.35 -0.42
CA LYS A 5 -25.06 -5.92 -1.69
C LYS A 5 -26.58 -6.10 -1.72
N GLU A 6 -27.19 -6.39 -0.57
CA GLU A 6 -28.65 -6.54 -0.43
C GLU A 6 -29.37 -5.21 -0.23
N LEU A 7 -28.68 -4.19 0.29
CA LEU A 7 -29.26 -2.90 0.69
C LEU A 7 -29.05 -1.78 -0.33
N CYS A 8 -28.04 -1.88 -1.19
CA CYS A 8 -27.64 -0.82 -2.11
C CYS A 8 -27.77 -1.25 -3.57
N GLU A 9 -28.15 -0.33 -4.44
CA GLU A 9 -28.18 -0.53 -5.88
C GLU A 9 -27.06 0.26 -6.56
N LEU A 10 -26.23 -0.43 -7.36
CA LEU A 10 -25.15 0.20 -8.12
C LEU A 10 -25.68 0.91 -9.37
N ARG A 11 -24.96 1.95 -9.81
CA ARG A 11 -25.15 2.54 -11.13
C ARG A 11 -24.59 1.61 -12.21
N ASP A 12 -25.12 1.74 -13.41
CA ASP A 12 -24.58 1.06 -14.59
C ASP A 12 -23.12 1.49 -14.79
N GLY A 13 -22.23 0.53 -15.01
CA GLY A 13 -20.78 0.76 -15.14
C GLY A 13 -20.01 1.03 -13.84
N ALA A 14 -20.65 1.02 -12.66
CA ALA A 14 -19.97 1.27 -11.38
C ALA A 14 -18.85 0.27 -11.08
N LEU A 15 -18.92 -0.96 -11.60
CA LEU A 15 -17.90 -2.00 -11.45
C LEU A 15 -16.82 -1.96 -12.55
N GLU A 16 -16.96 -1.08 -13.53
CA GLU A 16 -16.08 -0.98 -14.70
C GLU A 16 -15.47 0.42 -14.85
N VAL A 17 -15.36 1.18 -13.77
CA VAL A 17 -14.77 2.52 -13.81
C VAL A 17 -13.36 2.44 -14.37
N ARG A 18 -13.20 2.87 -15.63
CA ARG A 18 -11.90 2.94 -16.30
C ARG A 18 -11.29 4.32 -16.11
N VAL A 19 -10.04 4.33 -15.69
CA VAL A 19 -9.21 5.53 -15.70
C VAL A 19 -8.74 5.73 -17.14
N GLY A 20 -9.45 6.50 -17.94
CA GLY A 20 -8.99 6.60 -19.31
C GLY A 20 -9.65 7.63 -20.21
N GLU A 21 -10.84 8.09 -19.92
CA GLU A 21 -11.43 9.16 -20.70
C GLU A 21 -10.80 10.50 -20.29
N GLN A 22 -9.69 10.83 -20.93
CA GLN A 22 -9.17 12.19 -20.94
C GLN A 22 -10.10 13.01 -21.83
N ILE A 23 -10.60 14.12 -21.30
CA ILE A 23 -11.35 15.08 -22.11
C ILE A 23 -10.34 15.73 -23.06
N GLU A 24 -10.29 15.25 -24.30
CA GLU A 24 -9.37 15.76 -25.32
C GLU A 24 -9.78 17.16 -25.76
N ASN A 25 -11.08 17.41 -25.85
CA ASN A 25 -11.64 18.71 -26.23
C ASN A 25 -12.68 19.16 -25.20
N LEU A 26 -12.25 20.02 -24.27
CA LEU A 26 -13.10 20.53 -23.20
C LEU A 26 -14.29 21.36 -23.74
N GLU A 27 -14.13 22.09 -24.84
CA GLU A 27 -15.20 22.88 -25.48
C GLU A 27 -16.32 21.96 -26.02
N GLU A 28 -15.96 20.95 -26.79
CA GLU A 28 -16.92 20.00 -27.38
C GLU A 28 -17.64 19.19 -26.31
N ASP A 29 -16.90 18.77 -25.29
CA ASP A 29 -17.45 18.02 -24.16
C ASP A 29 -18.47 18.85 -23.37
N ILE A 30 -18.20 20.15 -23.14
CA ILE A 30 -19.16 21.05 -22.47
C ILE A 30 -20.42 21.24 -23.35
N ARG A 31 -20.26 21.47 -24.64
CA ARG A 31 -21.39 21.67 -25.58
C ARG A 31 -22.26 20.42 -25.74
N GLY A 32 -21.66 19.25 -25.74
CA GLY A 32 -22.35 17.95 -25.89
C GLY A 32 -23.00 17.42 -24.62
N THR A 33 -22.81 18.09 -23.47
CA THR A 33 -23.25 17.58 -22.17
C THR A 33 -24.64 18.09 -21.78
N ASP A 34 -25.56 17.15 -21.46
CA ASP A 34 -26.78 17.48 -20.72
C ASP A 34 -26.42 17.84 -19.28
N GLY A 35 -26.57 19.11 -18.91
CA GLY A 35 -26.19 19.63 -17.61
C GLY A 35 -26.95 18.97 -16.45
N ARG A 36 -28.26 18.70 -16.59
CA ARG A 36 -29.05 18.05 -15.53
C ARG A 36 -28.61 16.60 -15.31
N ALA A 37 -28.42 15.84 -16.37
CA ALA A 37 -27.91 14.47 -16.29
C ALA A 37 -26.50 14.43 -15.68
N PHE A 38 -25.63 15.37 -16.04
CA PHE A 38 -24.28 15.50 -15.49
C PHE A 38 -24.29 15.80 -13.99
N PHE A 39 -25.09 16.78 -13.53
CA PHE A 39 -25.19 17.12 -12.10
C PHE A 39 -25.94 16.06 -11.28
N ALA A 40 -26.76 15.23 -11.90
CA ALA A 40 -27.34 14.06 -11.24
C ALA A 40 -26.25 13.07 -10.74
N GLY A 41 -25.10 13.01 -11.42
CA GLY A 41 -23.93 12.20 -11.02
C GLY A 41 -22.83 12.98 -10.32
N THR A 42 -22.98 14.29 -10.12
CA THR A 42 -21.95 15.15 -9.53
C THR A 42 -22.26 15.46 -8.06
N TYR A 43 -21.26 15.29 -7.20
CA TYR A 43 -21.32 15.75 -5.80
C TYR A 43 -20.76 17.17 -5.71
N VAL A 44 -21.49 18.07 -5.07
CA VAL A 44 -21.05 19.45 -4.85
C VAL A 44 -20.05 19.47 -3.70
N THR A 45 -18.75 19.57 -4.04
CA THR A 45 -17.67 19.72 -3.05
C THR A 45 -17.56 21.16 -2.57
N ARG A 46 -16.91 21.39 -1.43
CA ARG A 46 -16.58 22.75 -0.95
C ARG A 46 -15.77 23.53 -1.98
N GLY A 47 -14.83 22.88 -2.65
CA GLY A 47 -14.04 23.48 -3.73
C GLY A 47 -14.91 23.91 -4.91
N LEU A 48 -15.91 23.11 -5.30
CA LEU A 48 -16.87 23.49 -6.33
C LEU A 48 -17.74 24.66 -5.89
N GLU A 49 -18.28 24.64 -4.68
CA GLU A 49 -19.09 25.72 -4.15
C GLU A 49 -18.30 27.05 -4.08
N GLU A 50 -17.06 27.01 -3.60
CA GLU A 50 -16.18 28.16 -3.54
C GLU A 50 -15.87 28.72 -4.94
N LEU A 51 -15.54 27.84 -5.89
CA LEU A 51 -15.29 28.20 -7.28
C LEU A 51 -16.50 28.91 -7.89
N VAL A 52 -17.69 28.31 -7.77
CA VAL A 52 -18.92 28.86 -8.35
C VAL A 52 -19.29 30.18 -7.67
N ARG A 53 -19.17 30.32 -6.36
CA ARG A 53 -19.43 31.58 -5.64
C ARG A 53 -18.53 32.70 -6.16
N LYS A 54 -17.23 32.45 -6.35
CA LYS A 54 -16.30 33.44 -6.89
C LYS A 54 -16.62 33.79 -8.35
N ALA A 55 -16.90 32.79 -9.17
CA ALA A 55 -17.25 32.99 -10.57
C ALA A 55 -18.56 33.79 -10.71
N VAL A 56 -19.60 33.40 -9.99
CA VAL A 56 -20.90 34.09 -10.00
C VAL A 56 -20.76 35.53 -9.56
N ALA A 57 -20.07 35.82 -8.44
CA ALA A 57 -19.85 37.18 -7.97
C ALA A 57 -19.12 38.05 -9.03
N ARG A 58 -18.14 37.52 -9.73
CA ARG A 58 -17.42 38.24 -10.77
C ARG A 58 -18.28 38.44 -12.04
N LEU A 59 -18.96 37.41 -12.50
CA LEU A 59 -19.82 37.48 -13.68
C LEU A 59 -21.01 38.40 -13.48
N ALA A 60 -21.48 38.53 -12.26
CA ALA A 60 -22.49 39.54 -11.81
C ALA A 60 -21.91 40.94 -11.65
N GLY A 61 -20.59 41.14 -11.80
CA GLY A 61 -19.95 42.45 -11.61
C GLY A 61 -19.78 42.87 -10.14
N GLN A 62 -19.94 41.97 -9.19
CA GLN A 62 -19.91 42.23 -7.75
C GLN A 62 -18.56 41.91 -7.07
N SER A 63 -17.56 41.46 -7.85
CA SER A 63 -16.24 41.11 -7.31
C SER A 63 -15.11 41.66 -8.17
N SER A 64 -14.00 42.05 -7.52
CA SER A 64 -12.75 42.42 -8.19
C SER A 64 -11.85 41.22 -8.52
N CYS A 65 -12.11 40.05 -7.95
CA CYS A 65 -11.36 38.81 -8.24
C CYS A 65 -11.56 38.37 -9.70
N ALA A 66 -10.51 38.45 -10.50
CA ALA A 66 -10.60 38.16 -11.93
C ALA A 66 -10.60 36.66 -12.26
N GLY A 67 -10.29 35.79 -11.31
CA GLY A 67 -10.28 34.36 -11.55
C GLY A 67 -9.67 33.54 -10.42
N VAL A 68 -9.53 32.25 -10.68
CA VAL A 68 -8.95 31.29 -9.75
C VAL A 68 -7.92 30.37 -10.42
N VAL A 69 -6.98 29.91 -9.61
CA VAL A 69 -6.05 28.83 -9.94
C VAL A 69 -6.52 27.56 -9.21
N LEU A 70 -6.81 26.52 -9.95
CA LEU A 70 -7.10 25.19 -9.40
C LEU A 70 -5.78 24.47 -9.10
N LYS A 71 -5.45 24.34 -7.82
CA LYS A 71 -4.21 23.69 -7.36
C LYS A 71 -4.51 22.28 -6.88
N GLN A 72 -4.05 21.30 -7.59
CA GLN A 72 -4.07 19.88 -7.15
C GLN A 72 -3.23 19.04 -8.12
N ALA A 73 -2.75 17.87 -7.66
CA ALA A 73 -2.03 16.91 -8.51
C ALA A 73 -2.91 16.34 -9.63
N LEU A 74 -2.32 15.55 -10.51
CA LEU A 74 -3.02 14.90 -11.63
C LEU A 74 -4.17 14.02 -11.10
N GLY A 75 -5.33 14.07 -11.75
CA GLY A 75 -6.51 13.28 -11.36
C GLY A 75 -7.34 13.87 -10.20
N GLY A 76 -6.98 15.07 -9.68
CA GLY A 76 -7.67 15.72 -8.56
C GLY A 76 -9.03 16.39 -8.88
N GLY A 77 -9.60 16.16 -10.06
CA GLY A 77 -10.94 16.70 -10.40
C GLY A 77 -10.96 18.10 -10.99
N LYS A 78 -9.82 18.71 -11.34
CA LYS A 78 -9.73 20.07 -11.90
C LYS A 78 -10.61 20.27 -13.14
N THR A 79 -10.46 19.41 -14.14
CA THR A 79 -11.26 19.46 -15.38
C THR A 79 -12.75 19.27 -15.11
N HIS A 80 -13.11 18.40 -14.13
CA HIS A 80 -14.51 18.23 -13.71
C HIS A 80 -15.09 19.53 -13.11
N LEU A 81 -14.34 20.22 -12.23
CA LEU A 81 -14.74 21.50 -11.68
C LEU A 81 -14.89 22.57 -12.77
N MET A 82 -13.98 22.62 -13.73
CA MET A 82 -14.10 23.54 -14.87
C MET A 82 -15.38 23.29 -15.66
N LYS A 83 -15.68 22.02 -15.95
CA LYS A 83 -16.92 21.63 -16.62
C LYS A 83 -18.17 22.02 -15.81
N CYS A 84 -18.16 21.78 -14.51
CA CYS A 84 -19.25 22.25 -13.62
C CYS A 84 -19.44 23.76 -13.71
N ALA A 85 -18.37 24.54 -13.58
CA ALA A 85 -18.42 26.00 -13.63
C ALA A 85 -18.93 26.50 -15.00
N ALA A 86 -18.50 25.89 -16.09
CA ALA A 86 -18.93 26.22 -17.44
C ALA A 86 -20.44 25.98 -17.67
N LEU A 87 -20.93 24.81 -17.30
CA LEU A 87 -22.35 24.46 -17.41
C LEU A 87 -23.24 25.41 -16.59
N LEU A 88 -22.83 25.71 -15.33
CA LEU A 88 -23.55 26.62 -14.47
C LEU A 88 -23.47 28.09 -14.93
N ALA A 89 -22.37 28.50 -15.54
CA ALA A 89 -22.23 29.86 -16.08
C ALA A 89 -23.08 30.05 -17.34
N ALA A 90 -23.13 29.03 -18.21
CA ALA A 90 -23.87 29.09 -19.48
C ALA A 90 -25.39 28.95 -19.32
N ASP A 91 -25.87 28.21 -18.30
CA ASP A 91 -27.30 27.94 -18.10
C ASP A 91 -27.80 28.54 -16.78
N PRO A 92 -28.59 29.65 -16.83
CA PRO A 92 -29.14 30.27 -15.64
C PRO A 92 -30.17 29.44 -14.88
N GLU A 93 -30.92 28.54 -15.56
CA GLU A 93 -31.90 27.67 -14.90
C GLU A 93 -31.21 26.55 -14.14
N LEU A 94 -30.26 25.88 -14.76
CA LEU A 94 -29.43 24.86 -14.15
C LEU A 94 -28.68 25.42 -12.94
N ARG A 95 -28.12 26.63 -13.06
CA ARG A 95 -27.41 27.31 -11.99
C ARG A 95 -28.28 27.53 -10.75
N ARG A 96 -29.52 27.96 -10.94
CA ARG A 96 -30.51 28.16 -9.85
C ARG A 96 -30.93 26.82 -9.22
N GLU A 97 -31.09 25.80 -10.04
CA GLU A 97 -31.49 24.46 -9.59
C GLU A 97 -30.39 23.79 -8.74
N VAL A 98 -29.14 23.86 -9.19
CA VAL A 98 -28.01 23.16 -8.56
C VAL A 98 -27.47 23.90 -7.34
N MET A 99 -27.42 25.23 -7.38
CA MET A 99 -26.79 26.06 -6.34
C MET A 99 -27.66 27.26 -5.89
N PRO A 100 -28.89 27.04 -5.43
CA PRO A 100 -29.82 28.12 -5.10
C PRO A 100 -29.33 29.04 -3.98
N GLY A 101 -28.42 28.59 -3.11
CA GLY A 101 -27.89 29.37 -1.97
C GLY A 101 -26.70 30.27 -2.30
N VAL A 102 -26.20 30.27 -3.54
CA VAL A 102 -25.06 31.10 -3.90
C VAL A 102 -25.51 32.57 -4.11
N PRO A 103 -24.89 33.58 -3.43
CA PRO A 103 -25.20 34.97 -3.63
C PRO A 103 -25.02 35.40 -5.10
N HIS A 104 -25.84 36.34 -5.58
CA HIS A 104 -25.79 36.89 -6.93
C HIS A 104 -26.07 35.87 -8.06
N ILE A 105 -26.61 34.72 -7.73
CA ILE A 105 -26.87 33.62 -8.68
C ILE A 105 -27.81 34.03 -9.83
N ASN A 106 -28.65 35.05 -9.61
CA ASN A 106 -29.63 35.55 -10.56
C ASN A 106 -29.23 36.88 -11.23
N ASP A 107 -28.10 37.48 -10.85
CA ASP A 107 -27.76 38.86 -11.22
C ASP A 107 -27.16 38.94 -12.64
N PHE A 108 -27.05 37.84 -13.36
CA PHE A 108 -26.65 37.80 -14.77
C PHE A 108 -27.36 36.69 -15.54
N GLY A 109 -27.43 36.82 -16.87
CA GLY A 109 -27.99 35.83 -17.78
C GLY A 109 -27.01 34.68 -18.06
N ALA A 110 -27.07 34.13 -19.27
CA ALA A 110 -26.10 33.16 -19.75
C ALA A 110 -24.74 33.81 -19.99
N ALA A 111 -23.68 33.27 -19.41
CA ALA A 111 -22.32 33.70 -19.72
C ALA A 111 -21.80 33.01 -21.00
N ARG A 112 -20.97 33.71 -21.75
CA ARG A 112 -20.18 33.08 -22.83
C ARG A 112 -19.01 32.30 -22.21
N VAL A 113 -18.78 31.11 -22.73
CA VAL A 113 -17.73 30.21 -22.23
C VAL A 113 -16.73 29.97 -23.36
N ALA A 114 -15.44 30.13 -23.07
CA ALA A 114 -14.34 29.71 -23.90
C ALA A 114 -13.38 28.81 -23.10
N ALA A 115 -13.02 27.67 -23.65
CA ALA A 115 -12.17 26.67 -22.99
C ALA A 115 -11.02 26.22 -23.89
N PHE A 116 -9.82 26.15 -23.32
CA PHE A 116 -8.64 25.67 -24.03
C PHE A 116 -7.94 24.59 -23.21
N ASN A 117 -7.59 23.48 -23.91
CA ASN A 117 -6.74 22.44 -23.34
C ASN A 117 -5.34 22.53 -23.95
N GLY A 118 -4.31 22.69 -23.12
CA GLY A 118 -2.92 22.85 -23.53
C GLY A 118 -2.29 21.62 -24.19
N ARG A 119 -2.99 20.51 -24.30
CA ARG A 119 -2.59 19.37 -25.16
C ARG A 119 -2.89 19.62 -26.62
N ASN A 120 -3.79 20.54 -26.93
CA ASN A 120 -4.17 20.90 -28.28
C ASN A 120 -3.20 21.97 -28.84
N ARG A 121 -2.95 21.94 -30.16
CA ARG A 121 -2.03 22.82 -30.83
C ARG A 121 -2.68 23.44 -32.08
N PRO A 122 -3.67 24.34 -31.90
CA PRO A 122 -4.32 24.99 -33.01
C PRO A 122 -3.35 25.92 -33.76
N PRO A 123 -3.52 26.11 -35.07
CA PRO A 123 -2.65 26.97 -35.87
C PRO A 123 -2.60 28.43 -35.37
N GLY A 124 -3.69 28.92 -34.77
CA GLY A 124 -3.80 30.27 -34.22
C GLY A 124 -3.39 30.40 -32.75
N PHE A 125 -2.69 29.42 -32.19
CA PHE A 125 -2.36 29.32 -30.78
C PHE A 125 -3.62 29.33 -29.86
N PHE A 126 -3.42 29.34 -28.54
CA PHE A 126 -4.54 29.39 -27.60
C PHE A 126 -5.39 30.66 -27.73
N TRP A 127 -4.79 31.78 -28.10
CA TRP A 127 -5.51 33.05 -28.26
C TRP A 127 -6.42 33.06 -29.49
N GLY A 128 -5.98 32.50 -30.62
CA GLY A 128 -6.83 32.36 -31.81
C GLY A 128 -8.00 31.40 -31.54
N GLU A 129 -7.75 30.34 -30.80
CA GLU A 129 -8.80 29.39 -30.42
C GLU A 129 -9.86 30.01 -29.50
N ILE A 130 -9.44 30.76 -28.46
CA ILE A 130 -10.36 31.50 -27.60
C ILE A 130 -11.17 32.52 -28.40
N ALA A 131 -10.53 33.26 -29.31
CA ALA A 131 -11.22 34.21 -30.17
C ALA A 131 -12.26 33.53 -31.08
N ARG A 132 -11.94 32.37 -31.64
CA ARG A 132 -12.85 31.56 -32.46
C ARG A 132 -14.09 31.14 -31.64
N GLN A 133 -13.90 30.64 -30.43
CA GLN A 133 -15.00 30.21 -29.54
C GLN A 133 -15.88 31.37 -29.10
N LEU A 134 -15.33 32.56 -28.97
CA LEU A 134 -16.07 33.79 -28.69
C LEU A 134 -16.79 34.40 -29.92
N GLY A 135 -16.71 33.74 -31.07
CA GLY A 135 -17.34 34.20 -32.32
C GLY A 135 -16.57 35.28 -33.09
N LEU A 136 -15.26 35.43 -32.81
CA LEU A 136 -14.38 36.45 -33.40
C LEU A 136 -13.12 35.81 -33.98
N PRO A 137 -13.23 34.84 -34.95
CA PRO A 137 -12.11 34.01 -35.43
C PRO A 137 -10.97 34.81 -36.08
N ASN A 138 -11.25 36.02 -36.56
CA ASN A 138 -10.25 36.88 -37.23
C ASN A 138 -9.62 37.91 -36.27
N ALA A 139 -9.88 37.84 -34.97
CA ALA A 139 -9.32 38.79 -34.00
C ALA A 139 -7.81 38.61 -33.80
N PHE A 140 -7.35 37.35 -33.82
CA PHE A 140 -5.95 37.00 -33.60
C PHE A 140 -5.51 35.97 -34.65
N THR A 141 -4.73 36.42 -35.63
CA THR A 141 -4.32 35.58 -36.77
C THR A 141 -2.80 35.46 -36.93
N THR A 142 -2.01 36.11 -36.06
CA THR A 142 -0.56 36.16 -36.15
C THR A 142 0.13 35.46 -34.97
N LEU A 143 1.44 35.20 -35.12
CA LEU A 143 2.31 34.71 -34.04
C LEU A 143 2.60 35.76 -32.96
N GLU A 144 2.26 37.03 -33.22
CA GLU A 144 2.47 38.10 -32.25
C GLU A 144 1.56 37.90 -31.03
N ALA A 145 2.14 37.97 -29.83
CA ALA A 145 1.38 37.91 -28.60
C ALA A 145 0.37 39.06 -28.52
N PRO A 146 -0.94 38.79 -28.38
CA PRO A 146 -1.91 39.85 -28.14
C PRO A 146 -1.54 40.64 -26.89
N ASP A 147 -1.52 41.98 -26.99
CA ASP A 147 -1.34 42.84 -25.83
C ASP A 147 -2.62 42.93 -24.99
N SER A 148 -2.55 43.54 -23.81
CA SER A 148 -3.70 43.67 -22.91
C SER A 148 -4.85 44.48 -23.52
N GLY A 149 -4.55 45.45 -24.42
CA GLY A 149 -5.54 46.24 -25.13
C GLY A 149 -6.31 45.38 -26.15
N ALA A 150 -5.62 44.55 -26.91
CA ALA A 150 -6.21 43.61 -27.87
C ALA A 150 -7.12 42.59 -27.18
N TRP A 151 -6.69 42.01 -26.03
CA TRP A 151 -7.53 41.16 -25.20
C TRP A 151 -8.77 41.86 -24.65
N LYS A 152 -8.64 43.09 -24.13
CA LYS A 152 -9.81 43.88 -23.65
C LYS A 152 -10.80 44.14 -24.79
N ASN A 153 -10.29 44.48 -25.99
CA ASN A 153 -11.14 44.65 -27.15
C ASN A 153 -11.88 43.38 -27.53
N LEU A 154 -11.19 42.21 -27.52
CA LEU A 154 -11.82 40.91 -27.73
C LEU A 154 -12.95 40.66 -26.72
N PHE A 155 -12.69 40.84 -25.41
CA PHE A 155 -13.67 40.59 -24.35
C PHE A 155 -14.87 41.52 -24.44
N ARG A 156 -14.67 42.82 -24.73
CA ARG A 156 -15.79 43.75 -24.94
C ARG A 156 -16.62 43.42 -26.18
N ARG A 157 -15.98 43.02 -27.27
CA ARG A 157 -16.68 42.61 -28.51
C ARG A 157 -17.41 41.31 -28.36
N ALA A 158 -16.88 40.38 -27.57
CA ALA A 158 -17.59 39.18 -27.21
C ALA A 158 -18.91 39.50 -26.47
N GLY A 159 -18.93 40.54 -25.61
CA GLY A 159 -20.11 41.02 -24.90
C GLY A 159 -20.59 40.12 -23.79
N GLY A 160 -21.26 40.72 -22.78
CA GLY A 160 -21.85 39.97 -21.65
C GLY A 160 -20.85 39.43 -20.65
N PRO A 161 -21.31 38.66 -19.68
CA PRO A 161 -20.47 37.90 -18.76
C PRO A 161 -19.67 36.82 -19.49
N LEU A 162 -18.38 36.72 -19.16
CA LEU A 162 -17.44 35.87 -19.89
C LEU A 162 -16.67 34.95 -18.94
N LEU A 163 -16.70 33.64 -19.20
CA LEU A 163 -15.87 32.64 -18.54
C LEU A 163 -14.81 32.10 -19.49
N VAL A 164 -13.54 32.25 -19.13
CA VAL A 164 -12.40 31.69 -19.89
C VAL A 164 -11.70 30.65 -19.04
N MET A 165 -11.47 29.48 -19.60
CA MET A 165 -10.84 28.35 -18.90
C MET A 165 -9.62 27.85 -19.66
N LEU A 166 -8.52 27.64 -18.90
CA LEU A 166 -7.26 27.10 -19.42
C LEU A 166 -6.89 25.85 -18.62
N ASP A 167 -6.98 24.70 -19.26
CA ASP A 167 -6.62 23.43 -18.67
C ASP A 167 -5.30 22.88 -19.27
N GLU A 168 -4.53 22.16 -18.46
CA GLU A 168 -3.31 21.47 -18.87
C GLU A 168 -2.30 22.32 -19.68
N MET A 169 -2.11 23.56 -19.30
CA MET A 169 -1.17 24.48 -19.97
C MET A 169 0.32 24.07 -19.89
N PRO A 170 0.85 23.40 -18.84
CA PRO A 170 2.27 23.03 -18.79
C PRO A 170 2.78 22.24 -19.99
N PRO A 171 2.10 21.21 -20.53
CA PRO A 171 2.52 20.53 -21.76
C PRO A 171 2.55 21.44 -23.00
N TYR A 172 1.70 22.46 -23.01
CA TYR A 172 1.69 23.46 -24.09
C TYR A 172 2.96 24.30 -24.09
N PHE A 173 3.32 24.83 -22.93
CA PHE A 173 4.56 25.58 -22.75
C PHE A 173 5.80 24.71 -23.04
N GLU A 174 5.82 23.46 -22.56
CA GLU A 174 6.93 22.54 -22.76
C GLU A 174 7.21 22.28 -24.24
N TYR A 175 6.18 22.05 -25.03
CA TYR A 175 6.31 21.87 -26.48
C TYR A 175 6.89 23.09 -27.16
N TYR A 176 6.41 24.29 -26.83
CA TYR A 176 6.87 25.53 -27.48
C TYR A 176 8.19 26.07 -26.90
N ALA A 177 8.63 25.60 -25.74
CA ALA A 177 9.96 25.92 -25.21
C ALA A 177 11.10 25.32 -26.01
N THR A 178 10.83 24.34 -26.86
CA THR A 178 11.82 23.77 -27.80
C THR A 178 11.93 24.53 -29.13
N GLN A 179 11.04 25.49 -29.38
CA GLN A 179 10.98 26.22 -30.64
C GLN A 179 11.61 27.61 -30.48
N PRO A 180 12.74 27.89 -31.15
CA PRO A 180 13.41 29.19 -31.07
C PRO A 180 12.58 30.31 -31.74
N SER A 181 12.60 31.50 -31.17
CA SER A 181 12.00 32.70 -31.73
C SER A 181 12.82 33.93 -31.34
N GLY A 182 13.54 34.51 -32.24
CA GLY A 182 14.48 35.60 -31.97
C GLY A 182 15.56 35.19 -30.96
N ASN A 183 15.68 35.95 -29.86
CA ASN A 183 16.61 35.67 -28.76
C ASN A 183 15.99 34.79 -27.66
N GLY A 184 14.75 34.34 -27.81
CA GLY A 184 14.01 33.50 -26.84
C GLY A 184 13.35 32.30 -27.52
N THR A 185 12.21 31.88 -26.96
CA THR A 185 11.42 30.76 -27.46
C THR A 185 9.99 31.19 -27.78
N VAL A 186 9.25 30.37 -28.51
CA VAL A 186 7.80 30.59 -28.70
C VAL A 186 7.05 30.52 -27.38
N ALA A 187 7.55 29.76 -26.41
CA ALA A 187 6.96 29.73 -25.06
C ALA A 187 7.02 31.10 -24.34
N ASP A 188 8.03 31.93 -24.62
CA ASP A 188 8.11 33.30 -24.08
C ASP A 188 7.00 34.18 -24.63
N ILE A 189 6.73 34.06 -25.95
CA ILE A 189 5.61 34.75 -26.61
C ILE A 189 4.28 34.33 -26.01
N ILE A 190 4.09 33.03 -25.79
CA ILE A 190 2.89 32.46 -25.18
C ILE A 190 2.72 32.95 -23.74
N SER A 191 3.81 33.02 -22.96
CA SER A 191 3.78 33.52 -21.58
C SER A 191 3.35 34.99 -21.55
N ASN A 192 3.83 35.82 -22.46
CA ASN A 192 3.41 37.22 -22.60
C ASN A 192 1.93 37.34 -22.95
N ALA A 193 1.44 36.60 -23.96
CA ALA A 193 0.02 36.59 -24.34
C ALA A 193 -0.87 36.15 -23.18
N TYR A 194 -0.42 35.15 -22.41
CA TYR A 194 -1.11 34.64 -21.21
C TYR A 194 -1.20 35.70 -20.10
N THR A 195 -0.09 36.36 -19.78
CA THR A 195 -0.04 37.45 -18.78
C THR A 195 -0.94 38.63 -19.20
N ASN A 196 -0.87 39.04 -20.48
CA ASN A 196 -1.73 40.10 -21.01
C ASN A 196 -3.22 39.77 -20.93
N MET A 197 -3.58 38.50 -21.15
CA MET A 197 -4.97 38.04 -20.99
C MET A 197 -5.45 38.15 -19.53
N LEU A 198 -4.61 37.78 -18.54
CA LEU A 198 -4.92 37.94 -17.12
C LEU A 198 -5.17 39.41 -16.74
N VAL A 199 -4.31 40.31 -17.20
CA VAL A 199 -4.46 41.75 -17.02
C VAL A 199 -5.78 42.23 -17.63
N ALA A 200 -6.09 41.85 -18.86
CA ALA A 200 -7.32 42.22 -19.53
C ALA A 200 -8.58 41.71 -18.82
N ALA A 201 -8.55 40.46 -18.33
CA ALA A 201 -9.67 39.90 -17.56
C ALA A 201 -9.94 40.68 -16.27
N ARG A 202 -8.88 41.13 -15.57
CA ARG A 202 -9.00 41.97 -14.37
C ARG A 202 -9.69 43.29 -14.68
N GLU A 203 -9.31 43.94 -15.77
CA GLU A 203 -9.81 45.25 -16.18
C GLU A 203 -11.19 45.19 -16.89
N THR A 204 -11.65 43.98 -17.24
CA THR A 204 -12.98 43.77 -17.83
C THR A 204 -13.92 43.23 -16.73
N GLY A 205 -14.71 44.08 -16.11
CA GLY A 205 -15.45 43.84 -14.86
C GLY A 205 -16.30 42.54 -14.76
N GLN A 206 -16.68 41.92 -15.88
CA GLN A 206 -17.50 40.70 -15.93
C GLN A 206 -16.78 39.54 -16.62
N ALA A 207 -15.45 39.56 -16.66
CA ALA A 207 -14.65 38.41 -17.15
C ALA A 207 -14.06 37.65 -15.97
N PHE A 208 -14.24 36.32 -15.96
CA PHE A 208 -13.70 35.40 -14.96
C PHE A 208 -12.84 34.33 -15.60
N MET A 209 -11.70 34.04 -15.02
CA MET A 209 -10.77 33.04 -15.53
C MET A 209 -10.60 31.87 -14.56
N ILE A 210 -10.56 30.66 -15.10
CA ILE A 210 -10.19 29.45 -14.36
C ILE A 210 -8.96 28.85 -15.03
N VAL A 211 -7.91 28.68 -14.24
CA VAL A 211 -6.65 28.10 -14.73
C VAL A 211 -6.32 26.87 -13.91
N SER A 212 -6.03 25.74 -14.54
CA SER A 212 -5.50 24.59 -13.83
C SER A 212 -3.97 24.59 -13.80
N THR A 213 -3.41 24.19 -12.65
CA THR A 213 -1.97 23.95 -12.50
C THR A 213 -1.71 22.50 -12.07
N LEU A 214 -0.51 22.00 -12.32
CA LEU A 214 -0.04 20.74 -11.78
C LEU A 214 0.83 21.02 -10.54
N GLU A 215 0.48 20.44 -9.40
CA GLU A 215 1.36 20.35 -8.24
C GLU A 215 2.25 19.12 -8.38
N GLY A 216 3.58 19.28 -8.18
CA GLY A 216 4.55 18.20 -8.22
C GLY A 216 5.77 18.49 -9.10
N ALA A 217 6.85 17.73 -8.88
CA ALA A 217 8.19 17.96 -9.44
C ALA A 217 8.33 17.73 -10.96
N HIS A 218 7.30 17.28 -11.67
CA HIS A 218 7.40 16.75 -13.03
C HIS A 218 7.04 17.73 -14.16
N ALA A 219 6.73 18.98 -13.87
CA ALA A 219 6.34 19.91 -14.94
C ALA A 219 7.51 20.83 -15.34
N ARG A 220 8.36 20.40 -16.29
CA ARG A 220 9.37 21.29 -16.91
C ARG A 220 8.71 22.54 -17.52
N GLY A 221 7.52 22.40 -18.10
CA GLY A 221 6.70 23.51 -18.60
C GLY A 221 6.15 24.43 -17.52
N SER A 222 6.13 24.02 -16.25
CA SER A 222 5.64 24.83 -15.14
C SER A 222 6.49 26.08 -14.87
N ARG A 223 7.74 26.17 -15.31
CA ARG A 223 8.59 27.35 -15.15
C ARG A 223 7.97 28.59 -15.80
N PHE A 224 7.51 28.48 -17.02
CA PHE A 224 6.90 29.58 -17.79
C PHE A 224 5.56 30.00 -17.16
N MET A 225 4.75 29.02 -16.80
CA MET A 225 3.46 29.24 -16.17
C MET A 225 3.59 29.78 -14.74
N ASN A 226 4.53 29.27 -13.93
CA ASN A 226 4.77 29.72 -12.58
C ASN A 226 5.32 31.14 -12.52
N HIS A 227 6.06 31.63 -13.52
CA HIS A 227 6.50 33.02 -13.55
C HIS A 227 5.32 33.96 -13.74
N ALA A 228 4.46 33.70 -14.72
CA ALA A 228 3.27 34.52 -14.98
C ALA A 228 2.21 34.41 -13.86
N LEU A 229 2.04 33.22 -13.27
CA LEU A 229 1.10 33.01 -12.16
C LEU A 229 1.61 33.52 -10.80
N ARG A 230 2.93 33.48 -10.57
CA ARG A 230 3.52 33.94 -9.31
C ARG A 230 3.28 35.42 -9.11
N ASP A 231 3.42 36.22 -10.17
CA ASP A 231 3.15 37.65 -10.14
C ASP A 231 1.63 37.92 -9.97
N ALA A 232 0.78 37.06 -10.53
CA ALA A 232 -0.67 37.19 -10.43
C ALA A 232 -1.26 36.76 -9.06
N VAL A 233 -0.60 35.84 -8.36
CA VAL A 233 -1.09 35.26 -7.08
C VAL A 233 -0.41 35.88 -5.85
N ASN A 234 0.87 36.26 -5.95
CA ASN A 234 1.70 36.66 -4.78
C ASN A 234 1.73 38.16 -4.50
N ASP A 235 1.25 39.00 -5.39
CA ASP A 235 1.27 40.47 -5.20
C ASP A 235 0.12 40.88 -4.28
N GLY A 236 0.39 41.00 -2.97
CA GLY A 236 -0.56 41.05 -1.85
C GLY A 236 -1.72 42.05 -1.97
N GLU A 237 -1.52 43.26 -2.52
CA GLU A 237 -2.58 44.26 -2.82
C GLU A 237 -3.16 44.10 -4.25
N ARG A 238 -2.52 43.30 -5.12
CA ARG A 238 -2.86 43.15 -6.52
C ARG A 238 -3.25 41.73 -6.92
N ARG A 239 -3.73 40.89 -5.97
CA ARG A 239 -4.17 39.53 -6.29
C ARG A 239 -5.14 39.52 -7.46
N MET A 240 -4.68 39.03 -8.59
CA MET A 240 -5.51 38.83 -9.80
C MET A 240 -6.29 37.51 -9.73
N LEU A 241 -5.71 36.50 -9.12
CA LEU A 241 -6.27 35.17 -9.01
C LEU A 241 -6.22 34.65 -7.57
N ASP A 242 -7.28 34.03 -7.13
CA ASP A 242 -7.33 33.25 -5.91
C ASP A 242 -6.96 31.78 -6.16
N SER A 243 -6.73 31.00 -5.11
CA SER A 243 -6.47 29.57 -5.19
C SER A 243 -7.66 28.79 -4.68
N VAL A 244 -8.03 27.73 -5.39
CA VAL A 244 -9.10 26.80 -4.98
C VAL A 244 -8.57 25.37 -5.10
N THR A 245 -8.80 24.56 -4.04
CA THR A 245 -8.52 23.11 -4.03
C THR A 245 -9.80 22.37 -4.43
N PRO A 246 -9.79 21.59 -5.51
CA PRO A 246 -10.99 20.91 -5.99
C PRO A 246 -11.65 19.94 -5.02
N VAL A 247 -10.87 19.08 -4.37
CA VAL A 247 -11.35 18.03 -3.45
C VAL A 247 -10.35 17.81 -2.32
N GLU A 248 -10.84 17.74 -1.08
CA GLU A 248 -10.04 17.34 0.08
C GLU A 248 -10.13 15.81 0.26
N LEU A 249 -9.05 15.09 -0.08
CA LEU A 249 -9.01 13.62 -0.02
C LEU A 249 -9.09 13.05 1.42
N GLU A 250 -8.72 13.82 2.42
CA GLU A 250 -8.74 13.40 3.84
C GLU A 250 -10.09 13.65 4.52
N GLY A 251 -11.00 14.36 3.83
CA GLY A 251 -12.31 14.73 4.35
C GLY A 251 -13.44 13.74 4.00
N ASN A 252 -14.62 13.96 4.60
CA ASN A 252 -15.82 13.18 4.33
C ASN A 252 -16.42 13.40 2.92
N GLU A 253 -15.98 14.44 2.20
CA GLU A 253 -16.43 14.74 0.82
C GLU A 253 -16.22 13.58 -0.14
N ILE A 254 -15.14 12.82 0.09
CA ILE A 254 -14.80 11.65 -0.71
C ILE A 254 -15.94 10.63 -0.74
N TYR A 255 -16.58 10.38 0.41
CA TYR A 255 -17.71 9.45 0.49
C TYR A 255 -18.94 9.98 -0.24
N GLY A 256 -19.16 11.30 -0.23
CA GLY A 256 -20.18 11.95 -1.03
C GLY A 256 -19.97 11.76 -2.53
N ILE A 257 -18.72 11.91 -3.00
CA ILE A 257 -18.33 11.67 -4.40
C ILE A 257 -18.55 10.21 -4.76
N LEU A 258 -18.02 9.27 -3.95
CA LEU A 258 -18.13 7.83 -4.20
C LEU A 258 -19.60 7.37 -4.24
N ARG A 259 -20.42 7.81 -3.29
CA ARG A 259 -21.86 7.50 -3.27
C ARG A 259 -22.55 7.98 -4.53
N ARG A 260 -22.33 9.25 -4.89
CA ARG A 260 -23.04 9.85 -6.03
C ARG A 260 -22.62 9.24 -7.37
N ARG A 261 -21.36 8.80 -7.49
CA ARG A 261 -20.80 8.22 -8.72
C ARG A 261 -21.10 6.73 -8.88
N LEU A 262 -21.13 5.97 -7.78
CA LEU A 262 -21.16 4.51 -7.83
C LEU A 262 -22.53 3.90 -7.52
N PHE A 263 -23.38 4.61 -6.77
CA PHE A 263 -24.68 4.06 -6.34
C PHE A 263 -25.85 4.82 -6.98
N ARG A 264 -26.86 4.02 -7.42
CA ARG A 264 -28.16 4.53 -7.89
C ARG A 264 -29.05 4.83 -6.70
N SER A 265 -29.11 3.92 -5.74
CA SER A 265 -29.87 4.09 -4.50
C SER A 265 -29.13 3.52 -3.30
N LEU A 266 -29.37 4.13 -2.16
CA LEU A 266 -28.93 3.71 -0.83
C LEU A 266 -30.18 3.41 0.02
N PRO A 267 -30.04 2.59 1.09
CA PRO A 267 -31.17 2.34 1.98
C PRO A 267 -31.64 3.59 2.69
N PRO A 268 -32.89 3.60 3.25
CA PRO A 268 -33.39 4.69 4.06
C PRO A 268 -32.50 5.00 5.26
N GLU A 269 -32.58 6.24 5.75
CA GLU A 269 -31.74 6.75 6.87
C GLU A 269 -31.91 5.90 8.15
N GLU A 270 -33.11 5.37 8.42
CA GLU A 270 -33.35 4.51 9.58
C GLU A 270 -32.54 3.21 9.52
N VAL A 271 -32.36 2.65 8.31
CA VAL A 271 -31.54 1.44 8.11
C VAL A 271 -30.07 1.77 8.33
N ILE A 272 -29.59 2.90 7.81
CA ILE A 272 -28.21 3.38 8.02
C ILE A 272 -27.95 3.63 9.50
N ALA A 273 -28.90 4.25 10.21
CA ALA A 273 -28.80 4.47 11.65
C ALA A 273 -28.74 3.14 12.44
N GLY A 274 -29.47 2.12 12.00
CA GLY A 274 -29.39 0.78 12.56
C GLY A 274 -28.01 0.15 12.37
N VAL A 275 -27.41 0.30 11.19
CA VAL A 275 -26.03 -0.16 10.93
C VAL A 275 -25.02 0.58 11.82
N ALA A 276 -25.20 1.88 12.04
CA ALA A 276 -24.32 2.68 12.91
C ALA A 276 -24.40 2.21 14.36
N GLU A 277 -25.60 1.88 14.87
CA GLU A 277 -25.79 1.38 16.23
C GLU A 277 -25.22 -0.03 16.42
N ASP A 278 -25.39 -0.91 15.46
CA ASP A 278 -24.78 -2.24 15.48
C ASP A 278 -23.24 -2.15 15.41
N PHE A 279 -22.71 -1.20 14.64
CA PHE A 279 -21.26 -0.96 14.59
C PHE A 279 -20.75 -0.41 15.92
N ARG A 280 -21.46 0.54 16.54
CA ARG A 280 -21.14 1.06 17.86
C ARG A 280 -21.02 -0.06 18.89
N ARG A 281 -21.99 -1.00 18.92
CA ARG A 281 -21.95 -2.16 19.84
C ARG A 281 -20.69 -3.01 19.62
N SER A 282 -20.33 -3.31 18.37
CA SER A 282 -19.11 -4.07 18.08
C SER A 282 -17.84 -3.34 18.51
N LEU A 283 -17.78 -2.01 18.35
CA LEU A 283 -16.66 -1.20 18.84
C LEU A 283 -16.60 -1.16 20.37
N GLU A 284 -17.74 -1.02 21.07
CA GLU A 284 -17.81 -1.07 22.53
C GLU A 284 -17.33 -2.40 23.11
N GLU A 285 -17.69 -3.51 22.45
CA GLU A 285 -17.18 -4.84 22.83
C GLU A 285 -15.66 -4.91 22.67
N GLY A 286 -15.11 -4.36 21.60
CA GLY A 286 -13.66 -4.26 21.38
C GLY A 286 -12.95 -3.40 22.44
N VAL A 287 -13.56 -2.28 22.85
CA VAL A 287 -13.05 -1.42 23.93
C VAL A 287 -13.09 -2.15 25.28
N LYS A 288 -14.20 -2.81 25.62
CA LYS A 288 -14.33 -3.62 26.85
C LYS A 288 -13.31 -4.75 26.91
N ALA A 289 -13.00 -5.36 25.76
CA ALA A 289 -11.98 -6.39 25.65
C ALA A 289 -10.52 -5.86 25.69
N GLY A 290 -10.32 -4.53 25.78
CA GLY A 290 -9.00 -3.89 25.78
C GLY A 290 -8.24 -3.94 24.47
N VAL A 291 -8.92 -4.30 23.37
CA VAL A 291 -8.35 -4.42 22.03
C VAL A 291 -8.41 -3.08 21.28
N LEU A 292 -9.46 -2.30 21.52
CA LEU A 292 -9.67 -0.97 20.96
C LEU A 292 -9.56 0.11 22.04
N ASP A 293 -9.29 1.34 21.62
CA ASP A 293 -9.39 2.53 22.47
C ASP A 293 -10.78 3.20 22.34
N ALA A 294 -11.12 4.08 23.27
CA ALA A 294 -12.41 4.78 23.27
C ALA A 294 -12.59 5.71 22.04
N ALA A 295 -11.51 6.17 21.42
CA ALA A 295 -11.58 6.99 20.22
C ALA A 295 -12.15 6.24 19.01
N ALA A 296 -12.14 4.89 19.03
CA ALA A 296 -12.76 4.08 17.99
C ALA A 296 -14.28 4.30 17.88
N LEU A 297 -14.95 4.66 18.96
CA LEU A 297 -16.41 4.88 18.99
C LEU A 297 -16.85 6.03 18.05
N GLN A 298 -15.96 7.00 17.76
CA GLN A 298 -16.22 8.09 16.81
C GLN A 298 -16.46 7.58 15.38
N ASP A 299 -15.94 6.40 15.03
CA ASP A 299 -16.18 5.82 13.69
C ASP A 299 -17.66 5.46 13.50
N ALA A 300 -18.38 5.05 14.55
CA ALA A 300 -19.82 4.81 14.47
C ALA A 300 -20.61 6.09 14.19
N ASP A 301 -20.20 7.24 14.72
CA ASP A 301 -20.86 8.53 14.48
C ASP A 301 -20.71 8.98 13.02
N SER A 302 -19.63 8.57 12.36
CA SER A 302 -19.34 8.93 10.98
C SER A 302 -20.10 8.08 9.94
N ILE A 303 -20.72 6.95 10.33
CA ILE A 303 -21.38 6.00 9.41
C ILE A 303 -22.45 6.69 8.54
N ARG A 304 -23.24 7.62 9.08
CA ARG A 304 -24.24 8.36 8.30
C ARG A 304 -23.63 9.07 7.09
N GLN A 305 -22.40 9.56 7.24
CA GLN A 305 -21.68 10.28 6.19
C GLN A 305 -20.88 9.34 5.27
N THR A 306 -20.40 8.20 5.80
CA THR A 306 -19.49 7.31 5.07
C THR A 306 -20.18 6.12 4.42
N TYR A 307 -21.36 5.67 4.93
CA TYR A 307 -22.08 4.51 4.42
C TYR A 307 -22.27 4.58 2.89
N PRO A 308 -22.06 3.49 2.14
CA PRO A 308 -21.80 2.13 2.58
C PRO A 308 -20.32 1.79 2.83
N PHE A 309 -19.42 2.78 2.81
CA PHE A 309 -18.01 2.56 3.05
C PHE A 309 -17.68 2.58 4.56
N HIS A 310 -16.69 1.77 4.93
CA HIS A 310 -16.12 1.83 6.27
C HIS A 310 -15.38 3.17 6.47
N PRO A 311 -15.47 3.82 7.65
CA PRO A 311 -14.82 5.11 7.91
C PRO A 311 -13.31 5.14 7.70
N SER A 312 -12.63 3.99 7.80
CA SER A 312 -11.19 3.89 7.52
C SER A 312 -10.82 3.96 6.05
N PHE A 313 -11.78 3.81 5.12
CA PHE A 313 -11.45 3.70 3.69
C PHE A 313 -10.72 4.93 3.15
N SER A 314 -11.16 6.14 3.50
CA SER A 314 -10.46 7.38 3.09
C SER A 314 -9.07 7.49 3.73
N LYS A 315 -8.92 7.07 5.00
CA LYS A 315 -7.63 7.10 5.72
C LYS A 315 -6.61 6.16 5.07
N ILE A 316 -7.04 4.94 4.71
CA ILE A 316 -6.19 3.99 3.99
C ILE A 316 -5.82 4.53 2.60
N ALA A 317 -6.78 5.08 1.86
CA ALA A 317 -6.51 5.65 0.54
C ALA A 317 -5.55 6.86 0.61
N ALA A 318 -5.61 7.65 1.67
CA ALA A 318 -4.70 8.79 1.87
C ALA A 318 -3.24 8.38 2.07
N LEU A 319 -2.95 7.16 2.56
CA LEU A 319 -1.58 6.69 2.77
C LEU A 319 -0.77 6.58 1.47
N PHE A 320 -1.43 6.33 0.35
CA PHE A 320 -0.76 6.15 -0.95
C PHE A 320 -1.24 7.12 -2.03
N LYS A 321 -1.87 8.23 -1.63
CA LYS A 321 -2.35 9.27 -2.56
C LYS A 321 -1.26 9.89 -3.44
N ASP A 322 -0.02 9.91 -2.93
CA ASP A 322 1.13 10.53 -3.58
C ASP A 322 1.96 9.53 -4.42
N ASN A 323 1.57 8.25 -4.44
CA ASN A 323 2.20 7.27 -5.31
C ASN A 323 1.97 7.62 -6.78
N GLU A 324 3.02 7.49 -7.62
CA GLU A 324 3.00 7.87 -9.03
C GLU A 324 1.85 7.21 -9.83
N GLY A 325 1.49 5.98 -9.49
CA GLY A 325 0.40 5.22 -10.14
C GLY A 325 -1.02 5.53 -9.63
N PHE A 326 -1.22 6.34 -8.58
CA PHE A 326 -2.55 6.47 -7.93
C PHE A 326 -3.38 7.63 -8.44
N GLN A 327 -3.11 8.53 -9.18
CA GLN A 327 -3.94 9.60 -9.79
C GLN A 327 -5.08 10.18 -8.91
N GLN A 328 -4.87 10.33 -7.61
CA GLN A 328 -5.77 10.99 -6.64
C GLN A 328 -7.27 10.58 -6.73
N THR A 329 -8.21 11.53 -6.91
CA THR A 329 -9.67 11.26 -6.93
C THR A 329 -10.06 10.23 -7.99
N ARG A 330 -9.41 10.23 -9.16
CA ARG A 330 -9.64 9.25 -10.23
C ARG A 330 -9.19 7.86 -9.78
N GLY A 331 -7.97 7.74 -9.23
CA GLY A 331 -7.45 6.49 -8.68
C GLY A 331 -8.31 5.96 -7.53
N LEU A 332 -8.88 6.88 -6.72
CA LEU A 332 -9.79 6.50 -5.65
C LEU A 332 -11.12 5.94 -6.16
N LEU A 333 -11.72 6.55 -7.18
CA LEU A 333 -12.94 6.03 -7.83
C LEU A 333 -12.68 4.64 -8.41
N GLU A 334 -11.56 4.45 -9.08
CA GLU A 334 -11.13 3.16 -9.61
C GLU A 334 -10.91 2.12 -8.51
N LEU A 335 -10.27 2.51 -7.42
CA LEU A 335 -10.06 1.63 -6.27
C LEU A 335 -11.38 1.25 -5.61
N ALA A 336 -12.29 2.20 -5.41
CA ALA A 336 -13.62 1.95 -4.87
C ALA A 336 -14.46 1.04 -5.80
N SER A 337 -14.36 1.21 -7.11
CA SER A 337 -15.00 0.32 -8.09
C SER A 337 -14.51 -1.13 -7.93
N ARG A 338 -13.19 -1.37 -7.80
CA ARG A 338 -12.62 -2.70 -7.55
C ARG A 338 -13.02 -3.29 -6.21
N LEU A 339 -13.11 -2.44 -5.18
CA LEU A 339 -13.63 -2.87 -3.88
C LEU A 339 -15.08 -3.35 -4.00
N LEU A 340 -15.94 -2.57 -4.66
CA LEU A 340 -17.33 -2.97 -4.90
C LEU A 340 -17.41 -4.23 -5.78
N LYS A 341 -16.55 -4.38 -6.78
CA LYS A 341 -16.47 -5.60 -7.59
C LYS A 341 -16.11 -6.81 -6.71
N SER A 342 -15.18 -6.67 -5.78
CA SER A 342 -14.81 -7.71 -4.82
C SER A 342 -16.00 -8.14 -3.93
N ILE A 343 -16.89 -7.19 -3.60
CA ILE A 343 -18.08 -7.45 -2.81
C ILE A 343 -19.23 -8.03 -3.66
N TRP A 344 -19.45 -7.51 -4.88
CA TRP A 344 -20.57 -7.94 -5.73
C TRP A 344 -20.30 -9.24 -6.48
N GLN A 345 -19.06 -9.48 -6.89
CA GLN A 345 -18.66 -10.61 -7.75
C GLN A 345 -17.67 -11.57 -7.09
N GLY A 346 -16.96 -11.14 -6.03
CA GLY A 346 -15.95 -11.91 -5.33
C GLY A 346 -16.47 -12.57 -4.04
N SER A 347 -15.54 -12.87 -3.15
CA SER A 347 -15.75 -13.62 -1.90
C SER A 347 -16.30 -12.80 -0.73
N SER A 348 -16.42 -11.48 -0.84
CA SER A 348 -16.78 -10.56 0.25
C SER A 348 -18.26 -10.11 0.24
N GLY A 349 -19.17 -10.92 -0.31
CA GLY A 349 -20.60 -10.59 -0.44
C GLY A 349 -21.37 -10.43 0.88
N ASP A 350 -20.77 -10.83 2.00
CA ASP A 350 -21.27 -10.68 3.37
C ASP A 350 -20.99 -9.31 3.99
N ALA A 351 -20.24 -8.44 3.31
CA ALA A 351 -19.81 -7.16 3.85
C ALA A 351 -20.99 -6.25 4.21
N CYS A 352 -21.05 -5.80 5.47
CA CYS A 352 -21.99 -4.78 5.95
C CYS A 352 -21.50 -3.35 5.73
N LEU A 353 -20.19 -3.17 5.64
CA LEU A 353 -19.49 -1.93 5.30
C LEU A 353 -18.34 -2.27 4.33
N ALA A 354 -18.19 -1.49 3.26
CA ALA A 354 -17.11 -1.67 2.29
C ALA A 354 -15.80 -1.10 2.84
N GLY A 355 -14.92 -1.95 3.33
CA GLY A 355 -13.60 -1.60 3.85
C GLY A 355 -12.46 -2.24 3.07
N ALA A 356 -11.24 -1.74 3.21
CA ALA A 356 -10.07 -2.22 2.47
C ALA A 356 -9.75 -3.72 2.68
N GLN A 357 -10.20 -4.31 3.79
CA GLN A 357 -10.11 -5.76 4.05
C GLN A 357 -10.93 -6.62 3.08
N HIS A 358 -11.86 -6.05 2.33
CA HIS A 358 -12.76 -6.77 1.43
C HIS A 358 -12.26 -6.84 -0.03
N PHE A 359 -11.10 -6.29 -0.33
CA PHE A 359 -10.49 -6.53 -1.65
C PHE A 359 -10.26 -8.02 -1.85
N ASP A 360 -10.72 -8.53 -2.99
CA ASP A 360 -10.60 -9.95 -3.33
C ASP A 360 -9.43 -10.17 -4.31
N PRO A 361 -8.31 -10.72 -3.85
CA PRO A 361 -7.16 -10.98 -4.72
C PRO A 361 -7.37 -12.12 -5.72
N SER A 362 -8.49 -12.84 -5.68
CA SER A 362 -8.86 -13.80 -6.72
C SER A 362 -9.20 -13.12 -8.05
N LEU A 363 -9.62 -11.85 -8.00
CA LEU A 363 -9.94 -11.04 -9.17
C LEU A 363 -8.66 -10.47 -9.80
N ALA A 364 -8.42 -10.75 -11.08
CA ALA A 364 -7.20 -10.36 -11.79
C ALA A 364 -6.98 -8.84 -11.79
N ASP A 365 -8.02 -8.06 -12.03
CA ASP A 365 -7.96 -6.60 -12.08
C ASP A 365 -7.65 -5.95 -10.71
N VAL A 366 -7.95 -6.62 -9.61
CA VAL A 366 -7.52 -6.23 -8.27
C VAL A 366 -6.03 -6.46 -8.10
N ARG A 367 -5.53 -7.66 -8.47
CA ARG A 367 -4.10 -7.99 -8.41
C ARG A 367 -3.25 -7.05 -9.27
N ASP A 368 -3.68 -6.81 -10.51
CA ASP A 368 -2.97 -5.94 -11.45
C ASP A 368 -2.83 -4.52 -10.87
N LYS A 369 -3.90 -4.01 -10.24
CA LYS A 369 -3.83 -2.67 -9.61
C LYS A 369 -2.86 -2.62 -8.44
N PHE A 370 -2.77 -3.65 -7.62
CA PHE A 370 -1.79 -3.70 -6.52
C PHE A 370 -0.35 -3.78 -7.03
N ARG A 371 -0.13 -4.50 -8.14
CA ARG A 371 1.17 -4.53 -8.83
C ARG A 371 1.56 -3.15 -9.35
N ASP A 372 0.64 -2.44 -9.98
CA ASP A 372 0.87 -1.10 -10.54
C ASP A 372 1.21 -0.07 -9.44
N ILE A 373 0.60 -0.21 -8.25
CA ILE A 373 0.80 0.76 -7.16
C ILE A 373 2.12 0.51 -6.41
N ALA A 374 2.45 -0.73 -6.02
CA ALA A 374 3.55 -0.96 -5.05
C ALA A 374 4.42 -2.20 -5.29
N ARG A 375 4.17 -2.98 -6.32
CA ARG A 375 4.97 -4.18 -6.70
C ARG A 375 5.14 -5.19 -5.55
N LEU A 376 4.07 -5.47 -4.79
CA LEU A 376 4.05 -6.40 -3.66
C LEU A 376 3.58 -7.82 -4.05
N ASP A 377 3.84 -8.25 -5.30
CA ASP A 377 3.39 -9.55 -5.82
C ASP A 377 3.88 -10.74 -4.99
N GLY A 378 5.14 -10.69 -4.53
CA GLY A 378 5.72 -11.74 -3.70
C GLY A 378 4.99 -11.89 -2.37
N ALA A 379 4.71 -10.76 -1.70
CA ALA A 379 3.95 -10.73 -0.47
C ALA A 379 2.52 -11.26 -0.66
N LEU A 380 1.86 -10.82 -1.73
CA LEU A 380 0.52 -11.29 -2.06
C LEU A 380 0.51 -12.81 -2.27
N ALA A 381 1.37 -13.33 -3.17
CA ALA A 381 1.36 -14.72 -3.57
C ALA A 381 1.78 -15.70 -2.45
N ARG A 382 2.69 -15.29 -1.57
CA ARG A 382 3.21 -16.16 -0.50
C ARG A 382 2.41 -16.08 0.78
N ASP A 383 2.06 -14.86 1.18
CA ASP A 383 1.52 -14.65 2.52
C ASP A 383 0.00 -14.47 2.53
N ILE A 384 -0.63 -14.02 1.44
CA ILE A 384 -2.04 -13.63 1.44
C ILE A 384 -2.88 -14.58 0.60
N TRP A 385 -2.60 -14.63 -0.73
CA TRP A 385 -3.44 -15.36 -1.68
C TRP A 385 -2.68 -15.82 -2.92
N ASN A 386 -2.89 -17.06 -3.34
CA ASN A 386 -2.49 -17.59 -4.65
C ASN A 386 -3.54 -18.55 -5.20
N GLU A 387 -3.40 -18.91 -6.48
CA GLU A 387 -4.33 -19.81 -7.18
C GLU A 387 -4.27 -21.25 -6.67
N GLN A 388 -3.14 -21.68 -6.11
CA GLN A 388 -2.96 -23.01 -5.53
C GLN A 388 -3.65 -23.15 -4.18
N GLY A 389 -3.99 -22.02 -3.54
CA GLY A 389 -4.65 -22.00 -2.24
C GLY A 389 -3.73 -22.36 -1.07
N ASP A 390 -2.41 -22.27 -1.25
CA ASP A 390 -1.38 -22.57 -0.24
C ASP A 390 -0.67 -21.32 0.30
N ALA A 391 -1.16 -20.13 0.00
CA ALA A 391 -0.71 -18.91 0.66
C ALA A 391 -1.06 -18.95 2.15
N PHE A 392 -0.20 -18.38 2.98
CA PHE A 392 -0.28 -18.57 4.43
C PHE A 392 -1.63 -18.15 5.04
N ALA A 393 -2.16 -16.97 4.67
CA ALA A 393 -3.47 -16.53 5.17
C ALA A 393 -4.61 -17.43 4.69
N GLN A 394 -4.56 -17.94 3.43
CA GLN A 394 -5.56 -18.89 2.92
C GLN A 394 -5.53 -20.22 3.70
N GLU A 395 -4.35 -20.76 4.00
CA GLU A 395 -4.22 -21.98 4.82
C GLU A 395 -4.78 -21.76 6.23
N LEU A 396 -4.50 -20.60 6.83
CA LEU A 396 -4.96 -20.25 8.15
C LEU A 396 -6.49 -20.13 8.19
N ASP A 397 -7.08 -19.44 7.22
CA ASP A 397 -8.54 -19.27 7.10
C ASP A 397 -9.24 -20.62 6.87
N ARG A 398 -8.68 -21.50 6.04
CA ARG A 398 -9.20 -22.84 5.81
C ARG A 398 -9.19 -23.68 7.09
N ARG A 399 -8.13 -23.57 7.88
CA ARG A 399 -8.00 -24.27 9.17
C ARG A 399 -9.01 -23.77 10.19
N ASN A 400 -9.26 -22.47 10.22
CA ASN A 400 -10.08 -21.83 11.23
C ASN A 400 -11.56 -21.68 10.81
N GLY A 401 -11.89 -21.90 9.52
CA GLY A 401 -13.26 -21.84 9.01
C GLY A 401 -13.83 -20.41 8.86
N HIS A 402 -12.95 -19.39 8.78
CA HIS A 402 -13.36 -17.99 8.59
C HIS A 402 -12.27 -17.20 7.85
N ALA A 403 -12.62 -16.07 7.22
CA ALA A 403 -11.73 -15.26 6.36
C ALA A 403 -10.93 -14.16 7.12
N CYS A 404 -10.72 -14.28 8.42
CA CYS A 404 -10.11 -13.20 9.20
C CYS A 404 -8.63 -13.00 8.90
N ALA A 405 -7.88 -14.05 8.57
CA ALA A 405 -6.46 -13.93 8.26
C ALA A 405 -6.25 -13.22 6.91
N THR A 406 -6.98 -13.63 5.87
CA THR A 406 -6.93 -12.97 4.56
C THR A 406 -7.40 -11.52 4.66
N ARG A 407 -8.49 -11.24 5.40
CA ARG A 407 -9.00 -9.87 5.61
C ARG A 407 -8.01 -8.99 6.38
N ALA A 408 -7.39 -9.50 7.45
CA ALA A 408 -6.35 -8.77 8.18
C ALA A 408 -5.12 -8.49 7.30
N ALA A 409 -4.66 -9.50 6.57
CA ALA A 409 -3.52 -9.37 5.66
C ALA A 409 -3.83 -8.39 4.52
N MET A 410 -5.04 -8.40 3.93
CA MET A 410 -5.45 -7.42 2.91
C MET A 410 -5.50 -6.00 3.45
N MET A 411 -5.98 -5.78 4.67
CA MET A 411 -5.95 -4.46 5.31
C MET A 411 -4.51 -3.96 5.49
N LEU A 412 -3.60 -4.83 5.97
CA LEU A 412 -2.17 -4.52 6.09
C LEU A 412 -1.53 -4.28 4.71
N MET A 413 -1.84 -5.09 3.71
CA MET A 413 -1.38 -4.90 2.34
C MET A 413 -1.76 -3.51 1.82
N MET A 414 -3.02 -3.13 1.97
CA MET A 414 -3.52 -1.83 1.53
C MET A 414 -2.80 -0.66 2.23
N SER A 415 -2.54 -0.79 3.53
CA SER A 415 -1.79 0.23 4.29
C SER A 415 -0.30 0.28 3.93
N SER A 416 0.20 -0.74 3.24
CA SER A 416 1.61 -0.88 2.84
C SER A 416 1.90 -0.32 1.44
N LEU A 417 0.87 0.13 0.70
CA LEU A 417 1.00 0.61 -0.69
C LEU A 417 1.70 1.97 -0.80
N ALA A 418 1.99 2.67 0.30
CA ALA A 418 2.76 3.92 0.30
C ALA A 418 4.21 3.66 -0.12
N GLU A 419 4.62 4.13 -1.32
CA GLU A 419 5.98 3.94 -1.85
C GLU A 419 6.96 5.02 -1.38
N ASN A 420 6.50 6.25 -1.28
CA ASN A 420 7.30 7.41 -0.88
C ASN A 420 6.78 7.95 0.45
N ALA A 421 7.16 7.32 1.54
CA ALA A 421 7.03 7.95 2.84
C ALA A 421 7.97 9.17 2.86
N GLY A 422 7.44 10.34 2.48
CA GLY A 422 8.04 11.60 2.93
C GLY A 422 8.08 11.59 4.45
N ALA A 423 8.84 12.47 5.08
CA ALA A 423 9.06 12.50 6.53
C ALA A 423 7.77 12.48 7.40
N GLU A 424 6.59 12.60 6.79
CA GLU A 424 5.28 12.65 7.46
C GLU A 424 4.37 11.43 7.17
N THR A 425 4.70 10.56 6.21
CA THR A 425 3.82 9.42 5.85
C THR A 425 4.29 8.15 6.52
N VAL A 426 3.55 7.68 7.52
CA VAL A 426 3.86 6.46 8.28
C VAL A 426 3.25 5.25 7.58
N ARG A 427 4.09 4.35 7.06
CA ARG A 427 3.71 3.11 6.39
C ARG A 427 3.12 2.09 7.37
N GLY A 428 2.12 1.33 6.94
CA GLY A 428 1.55 0.24 7.73
C GLY A 428 0.59 0.68 8.83
N LEU A 429 0.19 -0.26 9.69
CA LEU A 429 -0.77 -0.06 10.77
C LEU A 429 -0.24 -0.60 12.10
N ALA A 430 -0.50 0.12 13.19
CA ALA A 430 -0.38 -0.46 14.53
C ALA A 430 -1.47 -1.52 14.73
N PRO A 431 -1.26 -2.56 15.59
CA PRO A 431 -2.27 -3.59 15.83
C PRO A 431 -3.66 -3.05 16.22
N ARG A 432 -3.71 -2.00 17.04
CA ARG A 432 -4.99 -1.36 17.42
C ARG A 432 -5.69 -0.67 16.25
N GLU A 433 -4.93 -0.05 15.34
CA GLU A 433 -5.49 0.53 14.12
C GLU A 433 -6.03 -0.55 13.19
N LEU A 434 -5.28 -1.65 13.02
CA LEU A 434 -5.75 -2.80 12.24
C LEU A 434 -7.08 -3.31 12.79
N PHE A 435 -7.17 -3.60 14.10
CA PHE A 435 -8.39 -4.09 14.71
C PHE A 435 -9.56 -3.12 14.55
N ARG A 436 -9.32 -1.81 14.73
CA ARG A 436 -10.32 -0.77 14.47
C ARG A 436 -10.84 -0.79 13.04
N TYR A 437 -9.95 -0.99 12.06
CA TYR A 437 -10.29 -0.91 10.64
C TYR A 437 -10.92 -2.18 10.08
N VAL A 438 -10.69 -3.34 10.69
CA VAL A 438 -11.36 -4.59 10.30
C VAL A 438 -12.64 -4.85 11.10
N THR A 439 -12.91 -4.09 12.18
CA THR A 439 -14.14 -4.21 12.94
C THR A 439 -15.33 -3.79 12.06
N ALA A 440 -16.36 -4.62 12.06
CA ALA A 440 -17.60 -4.39 11.31
C ALA A 440 -18.82 -4.67 12.20
N PRO A 441 -20.02 -4.18 11.83
CA PRO A 441 -21.22 -4.48 12.57
C PRO A 441 -21.43 -6.00 12.75
N GLY A 442 -21.55 -6.46 14.01
CA GLY A 442 -21.76 -7.87 14.36
C GLY A 442 -20.51 -8.77 14.25
N ALA A 443 -19.32 -8.21 13.93
CA ALA A 443 -18.08 -8.97 13.84
C ALA A 443 -17.33 -8.99 15.18
N ALA A 444 -16.90 -10.19 15.62
CA ALA A 444 -16.02 -10.34 16.78
C ALA A 444 -14.56 -9.98 16.39
N VAL A 445 -13.85 -9.28 17.28
CA VAL A 445 -12.45 -8.89 17.07
C VAL A 445 -11.46 -10.01 17.39
N ALA A 446 -11.83 -10.95 18.26
CA ALA A 446 -10.94 -12.03 18.73
C ALA A 446 -10.32 -12.86 17.60
N PRO A 447 -11.06 -13.32 16.57
CA PRO A 447 -10.47 -14.07 15.46
C PRO A 447 -9.42 -13.28 14.67
N PHE A 448 -9.57 -11.96 14.54
CA PHE A 448 -8.57 -11.10 13.90
C PHE A 448 -7.29 -10.99 14.72
N ARG A 449 -7.40 -10.96 16.06
CA ARG A 449 -6.24 -10.96 16.95
C ARG A 449 -5.43 -12.25 16.81
N GLU A 450 -6.10 -13.39 16.85
CA GLU A 450 -5.46 -14.70 16.66
C GLU A 450 -4.80 -14.80 15.27
N ALA A 451 -5.49 -14.35 14.23
CA ALA A 451 -4.95 -14.31 12.87
C ALA A 451 -3.71 -13.42 12.78
N LEU A 452 -3.70 -12.25 13.43
CA LEU A 452 -2.55 -11.34 13.43
C LEU A 452 -1.33 -11.95 14.11
N GLU A 453 -1.49 -12.61 15.25
CA GLU A 453 -0.37 -13.28 15.94
C GLU A 453 0.25 -14.39 15.09
N GLU A 454 -0.58 -15.18 14.41
CA GLU A 454 -0.08 -16.19 13.46
C GLU A 454 0.63 -15.56 12.26
N LEU A 455 0.08 -14.47 11.70
CA LEU A 455 0.71 -13.72 10.58
C LEU A 455 2.08 -13.17 11.00
N ARG A 456 2.19 -12.52 12.16
CA ARG A 456 3.47 -12.00 12.69
C ARG A 456 4.53 -13.08 12.84
N GLY A 457 4.12 -14.28 13.28
CA GLY A 457 5.05 -15.39 13.52
C GLY A 457 5.45 -16.18 12.28
N ARG A 458 4.77 -16.03 11.13
CA ARG A 458 4.91 -16.95 10.00
C ARG A 458 4.95 -16.31 8.62
N ALA A 459 4.39 -15.13 8.44
CA ALA A 459 4.42 -14.43 7.15
C ALA A 459 5.85 -13.99 6.80
N TRP A 460 6.23 -14.17 5.52
CA TRP A 460 7.60 -13.92 5.09
C TRP A 460 7.86 -12.48 4.69
N TYR A 461 6.84 -11.77 4.27
CA TYR A 461 6.96 -10.39 3.78
C TYR A 461 6.35 -9.37 4.74
N LEU A 462 5.84 -9.83 5.90
CA LEU A 462 5.32 -8.95 6.94
C LEU A 462 6.47 -8.48 7.83
N HIS A 463 6.62 -7.18 7.93
CA HIS A 463 7.61 -6.50 8.75
C HIS A 463 6.94 -5.74 9.89
N GLU A 464 7.70 -5.48 10.94
CA GLU A 464 7.29 -4.64 12.05
C GLU A 464 8.40 -3.64 12.37
N GLU A 465 8.07 -2.34 12.35
CA GLU A 465 8.96 -1.25 12.68
C GLU A 465 8.19 -0.20 13.48
N ASP A 466 8.76 0.28 14.57
CA ASP A 466 8.11 1.23 15.49
C ASP A 466 6.68 0.84 15.92
N GLY A 467 6.44 -0.47 16.10
CA GLY A 467 5.14 -1.02 16.49
C GLY A 467 4.08 -1.00 15.39
N ARG A 468 4.46 -0.77 14.14
CA ARG A 468 3.59 -0.80 12.97
C ARG A 468 3.94 -1.98 12.08
N LEU A 469 2.92 -2.63 11.55
CA LEU A 469 3.00 -3.80 10.68
C LEU A 469 2.75 -3.39 9.24
N TYR A 470 3.61 -3.85 8.33
CA TYR A 470 3.47 -3.57 6.90
C TYR A 470 4.07 -4.70 6.05
N PHE A 471 3.57 -4.89 4.85
CA PHE A 471 4.20 -5.75 3.85
C PHE A 471 5.28 -4.99 3.08
N ASP A 472 6.39 -5.68 2.79
CA ASP A 472 7.50 -5.17 2.00
C ASP A 472 7.78 -6.05 0.78
N ARG A 473 8.56 -5.56 -0.17
CA ARG A 473 9.07 -6.34 -1.32
C ARG A 473 10.11 -7.38 -0.90
N ASN A 474 10.83 -7.06 0.17
CA ASN A 474 11.87 -7.92 0.71
C ASN A 474 11.27 -8.87 1.74
N GLU A 475 11.75 -10.11 1.73
CA GLU A 475 11.34 -11.08 2.74
C GLU A 475 11.85 -10.70 4.13
N ASN A 476 11.05 -10.94 5.15
CA ASN A 476 11.48 -10.84 6.54
C ASN A 476 12.36 -12.05 6.87
N LEU A 477 13.66 -11.84 6.94
CA LEU A 477 14.64 -12.89 7.15
C LEU A 477 14.36 -13.68 8.43
N THR A 478 13.95 -13.02 9.52
CA THR A 478 13.65 -13.67 10.81
C THR A 478 12.46 -14.63 10.68
N SER A 479 11.37 -14.18 10.06
CA SER A 479 10.16 -15.01 9.84
C SER A 479 10.45 -16.18 8.90
N LYS A 480 11.23 -15.95 7.85
CA LYS A 480 11.64 -16.99 6.90
C LYS A 480 12.49 -18.07 7.59
N LEU A 481 13.47 -17.68 8.38
CA LEU A 481 14.31 -18.61 9.14
C LEU A 481 13.49 -19.40 10.17
N ALA A 482 12.58 -18.75 10.91
CA ALA A 482 11.68 -19.41 11.83
C ALA A 482 10.78 -20.45 11.14
N SER A 483 10.27 -20.14 9.94
CA SER A 483 9.48 -21.06 9.12
C SER A 483 10.31 -22.29 8.70
N TYR A 484 11.52 -22.09 8.19
CA TYR A 484 12.40 -23.19 7.81
C TYR A 484 12.81 -24.06 9.01
N ALA A 485 13.10 -23.47 10.16
CA ALA A 485 13.44 -24.21 11.39
C ALA A 485 12.27 -25.08 11.89
N ARG A 486 11.04 -24.53 11.88
CA ARG A 486 9.82 -25.23 12.32
C ARG A 486 9.50 -26.42 11.40
N ASN A 487 9.65 -26.24 10.08
CA ASN A 487 9.32 -27.24 9.08
C ASN A 487 10.51 -28.16 8.73
N ALA A 488 11.60 -28.09 9.48
CA ALA A 488 12.78 -28.92 9.23
C ALA A 488 12.46 -30.41 9.46
N PRO A 489 12.68 -31.30 8.46
CA PRO A 489 12.43 -32.73 8.63
C PRO A 489 13.33 -33.33 9.71
N ALA A 490 12.75 -34.07 10.66
CA ALA A 490 13.49 -34.67 11.77
C ALA A 490 14.65 -35.58 11.31
N ALA A 491 14.46 -36.32 10.22
CA ALA A 491 15.51 -37.14 9.63
C ALA A 491 16.72 -36.31 9.16
N ARG A 492 16.47 -35.13 8.54
CA ARG A 492 17.55 -34.26 8.08
C ARG A 492 18.28 -33.58 9.24
N ILE A 493 17.56 -33.22 10.30
CA ILE A 493 18.18 -32.68 11.53
C ILE A 493 19.08 -33.73 12.18
N ARG A 494 18.61 -34.99 12.26
CA ARG A 494 19.43 -36.09 12.81
C ARG A 494 20.69 -36.33 11.96
N GLU A 495 20.59 -36.23 10.64
CA GLU A 495 21.74 -36.38 9.76
C GLU A 495 22.74 -35.24 9.91
N LEU A 496 22.29 -34.01 9.95
CA LEU A 496 23.14 -32.86 10.25
C LEU A 496 23.86 -32.99 11.59
N LEU A 497 23.15 -33.47 12.63
CA LEU A 497 23.76 -33.72 13.93
C LEU A 497 24.83 -34.80 13.83
N ARG A 498 24.57 -35.89 13.08
CA ARG A 498 25.54 -36.95 12.82
C ARG A 498 26.80 -36.42 12.13
N GLU A 499 26.62 -35.64 11.07
CA GLU A 499 27.73 -34.98 10.35
C GLU A 499 28.56 -34.11 11.32
N ARG A 500 27.94 -33.28 12.12
CA ARG A 500 28.61 -32.40 13.09
C ARG A 500 29.36 -33.18 14.18
N LEU A 501 28.77 -34.26 14.71
CA LEU A 501 29.41 -35.09 15.71
C LEU A 501 30.64 -35.82 15.15
N LEU A 502 30.55 -36.29 13.91
CA LEU A 502 31.69 -36.92 13.23
C LEU A 502 32.83 -35.90 13.04
N GLU A 503 32.53 -34.66 12.65
CA GLU A 503 33.53 -33.58 12.52
C GLU A 503 34.13 -33.20 13.88
N THR A 504 33.27 -32.98 14.90
CA THR A 504 33.67 -32.49 16.21
C THR A 504 34.58 -33.49 16.93
N PHE A 505 34.28 -34.78 16.84
CA PHE A 505 35.00 -35.85 17.54
C PHE A 505 35.91 -36.67 16.62
N ALA A 506 36.22 -36.19 15.44
CA ALA A 506 37.19 -36.86 14.54
C ALA A 506 38.55 -36.96 15.20
N PRO A 507 39.17 -38.17 15.24
CA PRO A 507 40.49 -38.31 15.88
C PRO A 507 41.59 -37.76 14.99
N ALA A 508 42.32 -36.75 15.51
CA ALA A 508 43.50 -36.19 14.78
C ALA A 508 44.65 -37.16 14.72
N GLU A 509 44.98 -37.83 15.85
CA GLU A 509 46.16 -38.69 16.00
C GLU A 509 45.79 -40.16 16.30
N LYS A 510 44.53 -40.53 16.38
CA LYS A 510 44.03 -41.90 16.67
C LYS A 510 44.60 -42.54 17.94
N LEU A 511 45.01 -41.77 18.92
CA LEU A 511 45.63 -42.27 20.15
C LEU A 511 44.61 -42.83 21.14
N ALA A 512 43.48 -42.16 21.32
CA ALA A 512 42.45 -42.56 22.25
C ALA A 512 41.44 -43.54 21.59
N TYR A 513 41.05 -43.27 20.35
CA TYR A 513 40.20 -44.09 19.51
C TYR A 513 40.55 -43.91 18.03
N ALA A 514 40.25 -44.91 17.22
CA ALA A 514 40.61 -44.93 15.81
C ALA A 514 39.45 -44.47 14.89
N SER A 515 38.20 -44.70 15.33
CA SER A 515 37.02 -44.28 14.58
C SER A 515 35.90 -43.78 15.49
N VAL A 516 34.99 -43.04 14.87
CA VAL A 516 33.77 -42.50 15.51
C VAL A 516 32.54 -43.09 14.82
N LEU A 517 31.64 -43.66 15.59
CA LEU A 517 30.35 -44.19 15.13
C LEU A 517 29.21 -43.42 15.79
N CYS A 518 28.35 -42.77 15.00
CA CYS A 518 27.22 -42.00 15.49
C CYS A 518 25.91 -42.67 15.12
N PHE A 519 25.10 -43.02 16.14
CA PHE A 519 23.73 -43.55 15.97
C PHE A 519 23.66 -44.83 15.11
N GLU A 520 24.72 -45.62 15.15
CA GLU A 520 24.82 -46.88 14.35
C GLU A 520 24.13 -48.06 15.06
N ALA A 521 23.72 -49.04 14.26
CA ALA A 521 23.12 -50.26 14.77
C ALA A 521 24.12 -51.06 15.62
N PRO A 522 23.68 -51.76 16.71
CA PRO A 522 24.54 -52.51 17.61
C PRO A 522 25.51 -53.50 16.90
N ASP A 523 25.05 -54.14 15.83
CA ASP A 523 25.88 -55.10 15.10
C ASP A 523 27.08 -54.45 14.40
N ARG A 524 26.88 -53.26 13.82
CA ARG A 524 27.97 -52.47 13.23
C ARG A 524 28.97 -52.00 14.26
N VAL A 525 28.48 -51.57 15.42
CA VAL A 525 29.36 -51.17 16.53
C VAL A 525 30.19 -52.36 17.01
N ARG A 526 29.62 -53.53 17.24
CA ARG A 526 30.34 -54.76 17.61
C ARG A 526 31.40 -55.16 16.59
N ALA A 527 31.06 -55.11 15.33
CA ALA A 527 32.01 -55.43 14.26
C ALA A 527 33.22 -54.49 14.23
N ALA A 528 33.04 -53.24 14.58
CA ALA A 528 34.14 -52.27 14.70
C ALA A 528 34.96 -52.49 15.98
N LEU A 529 34.31 -52.74 17.13
CA LEU A 529 34.97 -52.99 18.42
C LEU A 529 35.91 -54.21 18.37
N ALA A 530 35.59 -55.23 17.59
CA ALA A 530 36.45 -56.39 17.37
C ALA A 530 37.78 -56.06 16.66
N ARG A 531 37.91 -54.88 16.05
CA ARG A 531 39.08 -54.49 15.25
C ARG A 531 39.89 -53.35 15.85
N GLU A 532 39.22 -52.38 16.46
CA GLU A 532 39.81 -51.14 16.87
C GLU A 532 39.10 -50.49 18.06
N ARG A 533 39.69 -49.46 18.66
CA ARG A 533 39.02 -48.61 19.65
C ARG A 533 38.07 -47.64 18.97
N VAL A 534 36.81 -47.65 19.41
CA VAL A 534 35.72 -46.87 18.82
C VAL A 534 35.14 -45.89 19.84
N LEU A 535 34.99 -44.65 19.42
CA LEU A 535 34.09 -43.72 20.08
C LEU A 535 32.67 -43.93 19.53
N TYR A 536 31.80 -44.57 20.31
CA TYR A 536 30.40 -44.71 19.95
C TYR A 536 29.57 -43.59 20.58
N ILE A 537 28.86 -42.83 19.75
CA ILE A 537 28.00 -41.72 20.17
C ILE A 537 26.55 -42.16 20.06
N ALA A 538 25.82 -42.09 21.17
CA ALA A 538 24.41 -42.45 21.27
C ALA A 538 23.61 -41.40 22.08
N MET A 539 22.30 -41.41 21.92
CA MET A 539 21.37 -40.51 22.63
C MET A 539 20.06 -41.24 22.96
N PRO A 540 19.15 -40.64 23.79
CA PRO A 540 17.92 -41.29 24.26
C PRO A 540 17.02 -41.85 23.18
N GLY A 541 17.04 -41.33 21.95
CA GLY A 541 16.31 -41.85 20.79
C GLY A 541 16.85 -43.19 20.28
N ASP A 542 18.11 -43.53 20.62
CA ASP A 542 18.77 -44.81 20.25
C ASP A 542 18.64 -45.86 21.34
N ALA A 543 18.86 -45.41 22.59
CA ALA A 543 18.65 -46.18 23.82
C ALA A 543 18.38 -45.24 24.97
N PRO A 544 17.42 -45.55 25.90
CA PRO A 544 16.96 -44.58 26.90
C PRO A 544 18.03 -44.24 27.97
N THR A 545 19.01 -45.08 28.18
CA THR A 545 20.14 -44.84 29.11
C THR A 545 21.44 -45.42 28.57
N PRO A 546 22.62 -44.99 29.08
CA PRO A 546 23.92 -45.63 28.77
C PRO A 546 23.94 -47.13 28.99
N GLU A 547 23.32 -47.61 30.08
CA GLU A 547 23.23 -49.02 30.42
C GLU A 547 22.31 -49.78 29.44
N ALA A 548 21.24 -49.14 28.96
CA ALA A 548 20.39 -49.73 27.91
C ALA A 548 21.16 -49.85 26.60
N CYS A 549 22.00 -48.85 26.24
CA CYS A 549 22.89 -48.89 25.12
C CYS A 549 23.85 -50.06 25.23
N MET A 550 24.44 -50.26 26.40
CA MET A 550 25.32 -51.43 26.67
C MET A 550 24.59 -52.75 26.52
N ARG A 551 23.38 -52.89 27.05
CA ARG A 551 22.56 -54.10 26.90
C ARG A 551 22.25 -54.39 25.45
N ALA A 552 21.98 -53.39 24.64
CA ALA A 552 21.73 -53.53 23.20
C ALA A 552 22.95 -54.05 22.45
N LEU A 553 24.16 -53.68 22.88
CA LEU A 553 25.43 -54.23 22.31
C LEU A 553 25.65 -55.69 22.69
N GLY A 554 25.00 -56.20 23.75
CA GLY A 554 25.17 -57.57 24.23
C GLY A 554 26.55 -57.83 24.87
N ASP A 555 26.94 -59.11 24.96
CA ASP A 555 28.28 -59.47 25.45
C ASP A 555 29.31 -59.49 24.31
N PHE A 556 30.42 -58.78 24.51
CA PHE A 556 31.56 -58.71 23.61
C PHE A 556 32.88 -58.69 24.40
N PRO A 557 33.93 -59.41 23.97
CA PRO A 557 35.15 -59.57 24.74
C PRO A 557 36.00 -58.26 24.77
N GLU A 558 35.95 -57.41 23.74
CA GLU A 558 36.82 -56.25 23.56
C GLU A 558 36.27 -55.01 24.31
N LYS A 559 35.89 -55.13 25.59
CA LYS A 559 35.25 -54.09 26.39
C LYS A 559 36.09 -52.80 26.48
N ASN A 560 37.44 -52.92 26.45
CA ASN A 560 38.36 -51.80 26.48
C ASN A 560 38.42 -51.01 25.15
N ASN A 561 37.85 -51.54 24.08
CA ASN A 561 37.77 -50.86 22.80
C ASN A 561 36.56 -49.90 22.72
N LEU A 562 35.61 -49.95 23.67
CA LEU A 562 34.45 -49.08 23.67
C LEU A 562 34.66 -47.85 24.52
N LEU A 563 34.50 -46.69 23.90
CA LEU A 563 34.29 -45.42 24.52
C LEU A 563 32.86 -44.99 24.13
N LEU A 564 31.95 -44.90 25.09
CA LEU A 564 30.55 -44.47 24.83
C LEU A 564 30.36 -43.03 25.25
N LEU A 565 30.08 -42.18 24.33
CA LEU A 565 29.66 -40.78 24.55
C LEU A 565 28.15 -40.72 24.47
N TYR A 566 27.48 -40.42 25.58
CA TYR A 566 26.02 -40.46 25.64
C TYR A 566 25.45 -39.06 25.92
N GLY A 567 24.63 -38.56 25.00
CA GLY A 567 24.01 -37.24 25.07
C GLY A 567 22.64 -37.35 25.72
N SER A 568 22.50 -37.00 26.98
CA SER A 568 21.21 -37.05 27.72
C SER A 568 20.73 -35.67 28.20
N ARG A 569 21.63 -34.71 28.33
CA ARG A 569 21.35 -33.37 28.85
C ARG A 569 21.31 -32.37 27.71
N GLY A 570 20.42 -31.36 27.80
CA GLY A 570 20.39 -30.28 26.81
C GLY A 570 19.88 -30.66 25.41
N MET A 571 19.29 -31.84 25.26
CA MET A 571 18.79 -32.32 23.95
C MET A 571 17.83 -31.37 23.26
N GLY A 572 16.95 -30.66 24.02
CA GLY A 572 16.03 -29.65 23.47
C GLY A 572 16.79 -28.48 22.84
N ASN A 573 17.80 -27.96 23.54
CA ASN A 573 18.63 -26.86 23.04
C ASN A 573 19.45 -27.29 21.82
N LEU A 574 19.91 -28.55 21.79
CA LEU A 574 20.67 -29.12 20.68
C LEU A 574 19.81 -29.22 19.41
N ASP A 575 18.58 -29.75 19.52
CA ASP A 575 17.65 -29.86 18.39
C ASP A 575 17.26 -28.47 17.87
N GLU A 576 16.98 -27.53 18.76
CA GLU A 576 16.66 -26.15 18.39
C GLU A 576 17.81 -25.46 17.68
N ALA A 577 19.06 -25.59 18.17
CA ALA A 577 20.24 -25.02 17.55
C ALA A 577 20.50 -25.64 16.15
N ALA A 578 20.34 -26.96 16.03
CA ALA A 578 20.46 -27.66 14.74
C ALA A 578 19.41 -27.19 13.71
N ARG A 579 18.18 -26.94 14.16
CA ARG A 579 17.11 -26.41 13.30
C ARG A 579 17.41 -24.99 12.83
N ARG A 580 17.98 -24.13 13.68
CA ARG A 580 18.41 -22.78 13.29
C ARG A 580 19.49 -22.82 12.22
N VAL A 581 20.52 -23.64 12.40
CA VAL A 581 21.58 -23.81 11.40
C VAL A 581 21.01 -24.37 10.09
N TYR A 582 20.12 -25.38 10.15
CA TYR A 582 19.44 -25.91 8.98
C TYR A 582 18.70 -24.80 8.22
N ALA A 583 17.94 -23.99 8.94
CA ALA A 583 17.16 -22.90 8.36
C ALA A 583 18.05 -21.85 7.68
N ALA A 584 19.12 -21.42 8.36
CA ALA A 584 20.06 -20.44 7.82
C ALA A 584 20.81 -20.97 6.58
N ARG A 585 21.28 -22.24 6.60
CA ARG A 585 21.90 -22.88 5.43
C ARG A 585 20.91 -22.99 4.25
N ARG A 586 19.65 -23.35 4.50
CA ARG A 586 18.62 -23.43 3.48
C ARG A 586 18.29 -22.06 2.88
N ALA A 587 18.22 -21.03 3.72
CA ALA A 587 18.02 -19.67 3.25
C ALA A 587 19.21 -19.21 2.36
N ALA A 588 20.44 -19.51 2.76
CA ALA A 588 21.64 -19.16 1.99
C ALA A 588 21.68 -19.84 0.61
N GLN A 589 21.15 -21.04 0.48
CA GLN A 589 21.06 -21.74 -0.81
C GLN A 589 20.07 -21.08 -1.79
N THR A 590 19.04 -20.41 -1.28
CA THR A 590 18.00 -19.75 -2.10
C THR A 590 18.29 -18.27 -2.33
N MET A 591 19.12 -17.66 -1.48
CA MET A 591 19.47 -16.25 -1.50
C MET A 591 20.82 -16.06 -2.20
N GLY A 592 20.85 -15.40 -3.35
CA GLY A 592 22.09 -15.12 -4.07
C GLY A 592 22.95 -14.07 -3.35
N ASN A 593 24.27 -14.08 -3.62
CA ASN A 593 25.26 -13.18 -2.99
C ASN A 593 24.97 -11.67 -3.21
N GLY A 594 24.14 -11.32 -4.19
CA GLY A 594 23.72 -9.94 -4.47
C GLY A 594 22.47 -9.48 -3.70
N HIS A 595 21.90 -10.34 -2.85
CA HIS A 595 20.70 -9.97 -2.10
C HIS A 595 21.06 -9.03 -0.94
N PRO A 596 20.29 -7.95 -0.69
CA PRO A 596 20.59 -6.96 0.37
C PRO A 596 20.82 -7.56 1.77
N GLN A 597 20.07 -8.61 2.11
CA GLN A 597 20.14 -9.28 3.41
C GLN A 597 21.18 -10.42 3.48
N TYR A 598 21.96 -10.65 2.42
CA TYR A 598 22.90 -11.79 2.39
C TYR A 598 23.98 -11.68 3.47
N ALA A 599 24.49 -10.48 3.71
CA ALA A 599 25.50 -10.25 4.76
C ALA A 599 24.95 -10.54 6.17
N GLU A 600 23.74 -10.08 6.47
CA GLU A 600 23.03 -10.38 7.73
C GLU A 600 22.80 -11.88 7.90
N LEU A 601 22.37 -12.57 6.84
CA LEU A 601 22.17 -14.03 6.86
C LEU A 601 23.48 -14.77 7.17
N GLN A 602 24.60 -14.35 6.60
CA GLN A 602 25.91 -14.97 6.86
C GLN A 602 26.37 -14.76 8.31
N GLU A 603 26.15 -13.59 8.87
CA GLU A 603 26.44 -13.31 10.27
C GLU A 603 25.58 -14.19 11.20
N ARG A 604 24.27 -14.28 10.93
CA ARG A 604 23.38 -15.17 11.70
C ARG A 604 23.78 -16.64 11.58
N LEU A 605 24.12 -17.10 10.37
CA LEU A 605 24.61 -18.48 10.18
C LEU A 605 25.85 -18.77 11.03
N ASN A 606 26.83 -17.86 11.02
CA ASN A 606 28.03 -18.01 11.84
C ASN A 606 27.71 -18.08 13.34
N ASN A 607 26.84 -17.19 13.83
CA ASN A 607 26.40 -17.17 15.23
C ASN A 607 25.63 -18.44 15.61
N ASP A 608 24.75 -18.92 14.76
CA ASP A 608 24.00 -20.17 14.97
C ASP A 608 24.92 -21.39 14.94
N GLU A 609 25.94 -21.43 14.08
CA GLU A 609 26.94 -22.49 14.08
C GLU A 609 27.79 -22.52 15.34
N HIS A 610 28.21 -21.35 15.85
CA HIS A 610 28.90 -21.27 17.14
C HIS A 610 28.01 -21.75 18.30
N SER A 611 26.74 -21.32 18.32
CA SER A 611 25.76 -21.75 19.33
C SER A 611 25.51 -23.24 19.28
N TRP A 612 25.44 -23.79 18.08
CA TRP A 612 25.25 -25.23 17.87
C TRP A 612 26.46 -26.04 18.34
N ASN A 613 27.69 -25.60 18.04
CA ASN A 613 28.92 -26.23 18.56
C ASN A 613 28.94 -26.25 20.09
N ALA A 614 28.58 -25.12 20.74
CA ALA A 614 28.48 -25.06 22.18
C ALA A 614 27.43 -26.03 22.73
N ALA A 615 26.26 -26.15 22.08
CA ALA A 615 25.21 -27.06 22.46
C ALA A 615 25.64 -28.54 22.29
N VAL A 616 26.38 -28.88 21.22
CA VAL A 616 26.96 -30.23 21.02
C VAL A 616 27.89 -30.58 22.18
N LEU A 617 28.85 -29.72 22.49
CA LEU A 617 29.82 -29.97 23.57
C LEU A 617 29.17 -30.04 24.95
N ALA A 618 28.14 -29.24 25.21
CA ALA A 618 27.39 -29.27 26.45
C ALA A 618 26.51 -30.53 26.61
N THR A 619 25.99 -31.05 25.50
CA THR A 619 25.14 -32.26 25.48
C THR A 619 25.96 -33.54 25.60
N PHE A 620 27.09 -33.60 24.92
CA PHE A 620 27.97 -34.77 24.85
C PHE A 620 29.21 -34.57 25.73
N ASP A 621 29.02 -34.33 27.02
CA ASP A 621 30.06 -34.07 28.02
C ASP A 621 30.42 -35.27 28.90
N SER A 622 29.76 -36.39 28.74
CA SER A 622 29.90 -37.55 29.65
C SER A 622 30.35 -38.79 28.86
N LEU A 623 31.60 -39.17 29.13
CA LEU A 623 32.21 -40.34 28.52
C LEU A 623 32.08 -41.57 29.45
N HIS A 624 31.46 -42.61 28.97
CA HIS A 624 31.36 -43.91 29.62
C HIS A 624 32.37 -44.91 29.06
N TYR A 625 33.09 -45.61 29.92
CA TYR A 625 34.09 -46.55 29.50
C TYR A 625 34.28 -47.65 30.56
N PHE A 626 34.94 -48.75 30.20
CA PHE A 626 35.29 -49.80 31.13
C PHE A 626 36.64 -49.52 31.81
N HIS A 627 36.66 -49.58 33.14
CA HIS A 627 37.89 -49.63 33.94
C HIS A 627 37.94 -51.01 34.60
N GLY A 628 38.72 -51.92 34.03
CA GLY A 628 38.62 -53.32 34.32
C GLY A 628 37.24 -53.90 33.93
N SER A 629 36.53 -54.54 34.87
CA SER A 629 35.19 -55.07 34.63
C SER A 629 34.07 -54.05 34.95
N ARG A 630 34.44 -52.85 35.43
CA ARG A 630 33.46 -51.85 35.92
C ARG A 630 33.19 -50.82 34.84
N PHE A 631 31.92 -50.61 34.45
CA PHE A 631 31.47 -49.53 33.60
C PHE A 631 31.40 -48.24 34.42
N THR A 632 32.19 -47.24 34.02
CA THR A 632 32.38 -45.99 34.73
C THR A 632 32.13 -44.78 33.84
N VAL A 633 31.84 -43.61 34.42
CA VAL A 633 31.60 -42.36 33.71
C VAL A 633 32.66 -41.34 34.13
N LYS A 634 33.13 -40.59 33.14
CA LYS A 634 34.00 -39.42 33.36
C LYS A 634 33.40 -38.22 32.62
N LYS A 635 33.34 -37.09 33.32
CA LYS A 635 32.96 -35.83 32.71
C LYS A 635 34.12 -35.28 31.91
N LEU A 636 33.85 -34.90 30.67
CA LEU A 636 34.85 -34.26 29.77
C LEU A 636 34.93 -32.78 30.07
N ASP A 637 36.15 -32.23 30.03
CA ASP A 637 36.37 -30.81 30.03
C ASP A 637 36.26 -30.31 28.58
N THR A 638 35.12 -29.71 28.26
CA THR A 638 34.82 -29.17 26.93
C THR A 638 35.20 -27.72 26.78
N SER A 639 35.81 -27.10 27.79
CA SER A 639 36.23 -25.68 27.80
C SER A 639 37.56 -25.40 27.07
N GLY A 640 38.30 -26.42 26.66
CA GLY A 640 39.60 -26.31 26.00
C GLY A 640 39.50 -25.96 24.52
N LYS A 641 40.25 -24.96 24.06
CA LYS A 641 40.32 -24.46 22.69
C LYS A 641 41.04 -25.40 21.70
N ASP A 642 41.47 -26.59 22.10
CA ASP A 642 42.21 -27.51 21.24
C ASP A 642 41.33 -28.52 20.57
N ASN A 643 41.31 -28.43 19.27
CA ASN A 643 40.84 -29.34 18.23
C ASN A 643 40.47 -30.74 18.72
N GLY A 644 39.18 -31.01 18.89
CA GLY A 644 38.38 -32.19 18.57
C GLY A 644 38.82 -33.56 19.13
N GLU A 645 39.98 -33.72 19.67
CA GLU A 645 40.35 -35.02 20.25
C GLU A 645 40.04 -35.03 21.77
N ILE A 646 39.12 -35.92 22.18
CA ILE A 646 38.86 -36.12 23.62
C ILE A 646 40.15 -36.63 24.24
N ARG A 647 40.90 -35.78 24.91
CA ARG A 647 42.07 -36.19 25.70
C ARG A 647 41.56 -36.85 26.97
N VAL A 648 41.49 -38.15 26.97
CA VAL A 648 41.35 -38.97 28.19
C VAL A 648 42.74 -38.98 28.85
N ARG A 649 42.98 -38.11 29.85
CA ARG A 649 44.15 -38.19 30.72
C ARG A 649 43.90 -39.21 31.80
#